data_ddb5a156e6f2d426cc053c416a55f36e
#
_entry.id   ddb5a156e6f2d426cc053c416a55f36e
#
_cell.length_a   1.000
_cell.length_b   1.000
_cell.length_c   1.000
_cell.angle_alpha   90.00
_cell.angle_beta   90.00
_cell.angle_gamma   90.00
#
_symmetry.space_group_name_H-M   'P 1'
#
loop_
_entity.id
_entity.type
_entity.pdbx_description
1 polymer ?
#
loop_
_entity_poly.entity_id
_entity_poly.type
_entity_poly.pdbx_seq_one_letter_code
_entity_poly.pdbx_strand_id
1 'polypeptide(L)'
;MQKKLIRHTLFWAIVLGLLFVGRAFAIPCLRVNPYITLPNGTVEGYLDNGLRYIILPNELPRHNIEVRMVMNVGSLQEENDQRGGAHFLEHSAFIGSKHFPKRALIDYFERQGMKFGRDINAFTGFDRTIYWLSLPYHSQDKAVLDTTFLALRDWLCDLTFDDERVKKERGVIVEELRSYQQNDDFYKLKMGQNRYADRIPLGTEQDINSIDSNRLKAFYQRWYTPSHATVLVVGQVKVAEVVEKLRKTLGTIPAKVDQKPFKPLLMTYTKGVAWMQLADSMQRESKLELIIPHATIVERVLPEVVKKQQMRMLVQCLSERLAADSVRCNVSNDWYLADKDHFVFSLRGASSSQLAQQLAATSYECRRLLQCGVGKDELQQLINMRLAHLQPDTTQQLSSDLCDDFVDYIMAGDRPLWHPKDVEWVRNQVKMTTSAQLQACLESILSAMKRSRLYAYTYAADDTKTGLLDAKQADSAWKKGWKRSIEPYAFQLKKEVKEDTISLPLCLKQTPKMTNESIKYSKKWPELGVEEIQLTNGVKLIVRPTLEEDSTLYLAVVGRGGTADLTTQQQLKLHDAVSYVDMGGLSKVPSDTLLTVMTQQQLSMTVGEDAYWHQLLASSPEKHATALLNLVYEKMCFPGVNHEDFAETIASEQENLGKETLLDKLLAHDSDRLMTNTIDSLVGNGTANSERLLTKATLKALNIDSLTHYYKQLFGNPIGLTVILTGNFNVGHVLPKAVATFAQLQAPATPLPLNNDPFTPIKRPYSKGFEGGNDHQTVVNYIFSGNYVPSLRATLGMKLIRDVLQDRVLKVLRESENIVYSPYVDLSYNGIPQQKYHFVINLSLKDENRKRAEMLLQDIVKDLKERPVSTGELNKLKRSFLVTKDKVLNDKSPSEWKTALISLVKNGESLQDFNDYTECLHGITPEMIQQMVNEMFDWNHRIVVYKSQK
;
A
#
# COMPACT_ATOMS: atom_id res chain seq x y z
N MET A 1 -5.19 22.31 -83.18
CA MET A 1 -6.06 21.54 -82.22
C MET A 1 -5.45 20.25 -81.79
N GLN A 2 -4.69 19.52 -82.65
CA GLN A 2 -4.11 18.21 -82.23
C GLN A 2 -3.05 18.23 -81.11
N LYS A 3 -2.23 19.29 -80.99
CA LYS A 3 -1.24 19.37 -79.91
C LYS A 3 -1.81 19.61 -78.47
N LYS A 4 -3.04 20.11 -78.35
CA LYS A 4 -3.74 20.29 -77.07
C LYS A 4 -4.37 18.97 -76.57
N LEU A 5 -4.86 18.13 -77.49
CA LEU A 5 -5.50 16.87 -77.20
C LEU A 5 -4.46 15.84 -76.69
N ILE A 6 -3.27 15.83 -77.26
CA ILE A 6 -2.16 14.93 -76.86
C ILE A 6 -1.63 15.30 -75.47
N ARG A 7 -1.59 16.58 -75.10
CA ARG A 7 -1.18 16.99 -73.74
C ARG A 7 -2.21 16.65 -72.67
N HIS A 8 -3.50 16.69 -72.99
CA HIS A 8 -4.55 16.30 -72.09
C HIS A 8 -4.61 14.79 -71.86
N THR A 9 -4.43 13.97 -72.89
CA THR A 9 -4.40 12.52 -72.81
C THR A 9 -3.14 12.03 -72.06
N LEU A 10 -1.98 12.68 -72.28
CA LEU A 10 -0.77 12.35 -71.52
C LEU A 10 -0.89 12.72 -70.03
N PHE A 11 -1.52 13.88 -69.75
CA PHE A 11 -1.74 14.30 -68.35
C PHE A 11 -2.68 13.35 -67.61
N TRP A 12 -3.79 12.96 -68.26
CA TRP A 12 -4.69 11.97 -67.62
C TRP A 12 -4.11 10.54 -67.53
N ALA A 13 -3.25 10.14 -68.47
CA ALA A 13 -2.53 8.87 -68.40
C ALA A 13 -1.51 8.86 -67.27
N ILE A 14 -0.82 9.99 -67.01
CA ILE A 14 0.10 10.15 -65.87
C ILE A 14 -0.67 10.19 -64.54
N VAL A 15 -1.80 10.88 -64.48
CA VAL A 15 -2.68 10.93 -63.27
C VAL A 15 -3.30 9.57 -62.98
N LEU A 16 -3.75 8.82 -64.01
CA LEU A 16 -4.22 7.46 -63.85
C LEU A 16 -3.09 6.47 -63.49
N GLY A 17 -1.89 6.63 -64.04
CA GLY A 17 -0.71 5.86 -63.69
C GLY A 17 -0.28 6.08 -62.26
N LEU A 18 -0.32 7.33 -61.75
CA LEU A 18 -0.04 7.64 -60.34
C LEU A 18 -1.11 7.14 -59.39
N LEU A 19 -2.37 7.07 -59.81
CA LEU A 19 -3.47 6.46 -59.05
C LEU A 19 -3.39 4.93 -59.04
N PHE A 20 -2.80 4.29 -60.08
CA PHE A 20 -2.59 2.83 -60.09
C PHE A 20 -1.32 2.43 -59.35
N VAL A 21 -0.24 3.21 -59.38
CA VAL A 21 0.99 2.94 -58.59
C VAL A 21 0.75 3.17 -57.07
N GLY A 22 -0.15 4.10 -56.72
CA GLY A 22 -0.58 4.28 -55.34
C GLY A 22 -1.43 3.12 -54.76
N ARG A 23 -1.98 2.24 -55.62
CA ARG A 23 -2.72 1.05 -55.15
C ARG A 23 -1.90 -0.22 -55.06
N ALA A 24 -0.69 -0.29 -55.63
CA ALA A 24 0.14 -1.50 -55.69
C ALA A 24 1.08 -1.68 -54.49
N PHE A 25 1.18 -0.70 -53.56
CA PHE A 25 1.90 -0.79 -52.32
C PHE A 25 1.07 -0.42 -51.08
N ALA A 26 -0.23 -0.64 -51.12
CA ALA A 26 -0.97 -0.74 -49.86
C ALA A 26 -0.69 -2.13 -49.28
N ILE A 27 0.39 -2.23 -48.52
CA ILE A 27 0.50 -3.24 -47.46
C ILE A 27 -0.86 -3.14 -46.74
N PRO A 28 -1.62 -4.24 -46.55
CA PRO A 28 -2.80 -4.19 -45.74
C PRO A 28 -2.30 -3.76 -44.36
N CYS A 29 -2.40 -2.46 -44.05
CA CYS A 29 -2.43 -2.03 -42.65
C CYS A 29 -3.58 -2.85 -42.05
N LEU A 30 -3.25 -3.92 -41.39
CA LEU A 30 -4.13 -4.51 -40.40
C LEU A 30 -4.69 -3.33 -39.61
N ARG A 31 -5.98 -3.00 -39.79
CA ARG A 31 -6.66 -2.03 -38.95
C ARG A 31 -6.61 -2.59 -37.55
N VAL A 32 -5.54 -2.28 -36.82
CA VAL A 32 -5.46 -2.57 -35.39
C VAL A 32 -6.62 -1.80 -34.79
N ASN A 33 -7.49 -2.50 -34.09
CA ASN A 33 -8.54 -1.85 -33.32
C ASN A 33 -7.81 -0.89 -32.34
N PRO A 34 -8.02 0.43 -32.42
CA PRO A 34 -7.33 1.36 -31.56
C PRO A 34 -7.78 1.25 -30.08
N TYR A 35 -8.91 0.62 -29.84
CA TYR A 35 -9.46 0.46 -28.49
C TYR A 35 -8.75 -0.66 -27.77
N ILE A 36 -8.49 -0.43 -26.49
CA ILE A 36 -7.94 -1.45 -25.59
C ILE A 36 -8.98 -2.56 -25.39
N THR A 37 -8.53 -3.78 -25.45
CA THR A 37 -9.39 -4.97 -25.35
C THR A 37 -9.76 -5.24 -23.87
N LEU A 38 -11.05 -5.43 -23.57
CA LEU A 38 -11.50 -5.85 -22.26
C LEU A 38 -11.06 -7.32 -21.97
N PRO A 39 -10.94 -7.70 -20.69
CA PRO A 39 -10.64 -9.10 -20.33
C PRO A 39 -11.60 -10.10 -21.00
N ASN A 40 -11.07 -11.24 -21.39
CA ASN A 40 -11.87 -12.29 -22.03
C ASN A 40 -13.00 -12.76 -21.10
N GLY A 41 -14.20 -12.90 -21.64
CA GLY A 41 -15.38 -13.31 -20.87
C GLY A 41 -16.14 -12.17 -20.21
N THR A 42 -15.65 -10.91 -20.31
CA THR A 42 -16.38 -9.72 -19.83
C THR A 42 -17.70 -9.58 -20.59
N VAL A 43 -18.79 -9.44 -19.84
CA VAL A 43 -20.12 -9.13 -20.38
C VAL A 43 -20.57 -7.81 -19.78
N GLU A 44 -20.80 -6.85 -20.67
CA GLU A 44 -21.32 -5.53 -20.33
C GLU A 44 -22.73 -5.37 -20.94
N GLY A 45 -23.65 -4.75 -20.17
CA GLY A 45 -25.00 -4.50 -20.64
C GLY A 45 -25.75 -3.52 -19.78
N TYR A 46 -27.03 -3.30 -20.17
CA TYR A 46 -27.95 -2.42 -19.45
C TYR A 46 -29.25 -3.15 -19.18
N LEU A 47 -29.85 -2.90 -18.01
CA LEU A 47 -31.22 -3.28 -17.72
C LEU A 47 -32.18 -2.24 -18.33
N ASP A 48 -33.46 -2.62 -18.49
CA ASP A 48 -34.49 -1.76 -19.13
C ASP A 48 -34.70 -0.42 -18.39
N ASN A 49 -34.34 -0.34 -17.11
CA ASN A 49 -34.39 0.88 -16.32
C ASN A 49 -33.14 1.76 -16.39
N GLY A 50 -32.18 1.40 -17.26
CA GLY A 50 -30.94 2.15 -17.49
C GLY A 50 -29.76 1.78 -16.57
N LEU A 51 -29.91 0.84 -15.64
CA LEU A 51 -28.81 0.37 -14.81
C LEU A 51 -27.78 -0.39 -15.67
N ARG A 52 -26.53 0.03 -15.62
CA ARG A 52 -25.41 -0.64 -16.27
C ARG A 52 -24.93 -1.80 -15.41
N TYR A 53 -24.51 -2.89 -16.05
CA TYR A 53 -23.82 -3.97 -15.38
C TYR A 53 -22.58 -4.41 -16.15
N ILE A 54 -21.56 -4.85 -15.42
CA ILE A 54 -20.36 -5.48 -15.96
C ILE A 54 -20.14 -6.77 -15.16
N ILE A 55 -19.99 -7.89 -15.85
CA ILE A 55 -19.81 -9.20 -15.23
C ILE A 55 -18.58 -9.84 -15.86
N LEU A 56 -17.65 -10.29 -15.02
CA LEU A 56 -16.47 -11.03 -15.44
C LEU A 56 -16.34 -12.31 -14.61
N PRO A 57 -16.55 -13.51 -15.21
CA PRO A 57 -16.16 -14.75 -14.56
C PRO A 57 -14.65 -14.77 -14.31
N ASN A 58 -14.25 -15.00 -13.07
CA ASN A 58 -12.87 -15.15 -12.66
C ASN A 58 -12.74 -16.23 -11.59
N GLU A 59 -11.63 -16.98 -11.62
CA GLU A 59 -11.43 -18.12 -10.72
C GLU A 59 -10.53 -17.81 -9.52
N LEU A 60 -9.97 -16.60 -9.46
CA LEU A 60 -9.09 -16.18 -8.37
C LEU A 60 -9.65 -14.98 -7.58
N PRO A 61 -9.65 -15.05 -6.25
CA PRO A 61 -9.43 -16.28 -5.47
C PRO A 61 -10.62 -17.25 -5.60
N ARG A 62 -10.38 -18.53 -5.35
CA ARG A 62 -11.47 -19.52 -5.36
C ARG A 62 -12.50 -19.22 -4.27
N HIS A 63 -13.75 -19.56 -4.51
CA HIS A 63 -14.84 -19.36 -3.54
C HIS A 63 -15.06 -17.91 -3.13
N ASN A 64 -14.77 -16.96 -4.02
CA ASN A 64 -15.03 -15.55 -3.81
C ASN A 64 -15.78 -14.91 -4.97
N ILE A 65 -16.64 -13.95 -4.66
CA ILE A 65 -17.29 -13.05 -5.61
C ILE A 65 -17.13 -11.63 -5.10
N GLU A 66 -16.51 -10.80 -5.91
CA GLU A 66 -16.45 -9.38 -5.68
C GLU A 66 -17.64 -8.69 -6.32
N VAL A 67 -18.37 -7.90 -5.55
CA VAL A 67 -19.49 -7.09 -6.03
C VAL A 67 -19.22 -5.63 -5.70
N ARG A 68 -19.34 -4.77 -6.70
CA ARG A 68 -19.27 -3.32 -6.51
C ARG A 68 -20.54 -2.68 -7.04
N MET A 69 -21.10 -1.72 -6.33
CA MET A 69 -22.06 -0.77 -6.89
C MET A 69 -21.39 0.59 -6.97
N VAL A 70 -21.15 1.03 -8.20
CA VAL A 70 -20.51 2.31 -8.48
C VAL A 70 -21.62 3.29 -8.84
N MET A 71 -21.82 4.28 -7.98
CA MET A 71 -22.70 5.42 -8.23
C MET A 71 -21.89 6.56 -8.85
N ASN A 72 -22.28 7.04 -10.02
CA ASN A 72 -21.72 8.26 -10.65
C ASN A 72 -22.26 9.53 -9.95
N VAL A 73 -22.20 9.53 -8.62
CA VAL A 73 -22.75 10.55 -7.73
C VAL A 73 -21.82 10.68 -6.54
N GLY A 74 -21.39 11.89 -6.22
CA GLY A 74 -20.56 12.20 -5.07
C GLY A 74 -20.83 13.61 -4.57
N SER A 75 -19.87 14.22 -3.90
CA SER A 75 -20.06 15.55 -3.29
C SER A 75 -20.28 16.69 -4.30
N LEU A 76 -19.84 16.53 -5.55
CA LEU A 76 -20.07 17.54 -6.59
C LEU A 76 -21.55 17.75 -6.94
N GLN A 77 -22.39 16.78 -6.67
CA GLN A 77 -23.84 16.84 -6.89
C GLN A 77 -24.60 17.55 -5.77
N GLU A 78 -23.94 17.84 -4.64
CA GLU A 78 -24.55 18.52 -3.49
C GLU A 78 -24.92 19.97 -3.80
N GLU A 79 -26.07 20.42 -3.32
CA GLU A 79 -26.41 21.85 -3.25
C GLU A 79 -25.67 22.49 -2.06
N ASN A 80 -25.78 23.83 -1.92
CA ASN A 80 -25.04 24.54 -0.88
C ASN A 80 -25.47 24.16 0.55
N ASP A 81 -26.70 23.76 0.74
CA ASP A 81 -27.27 23.31 2.02
C ASP A 81 -27.18 21.79 2.24
N GLN A 82 -26.51 21.07 1.32
CA GLN A 82 -26.32 19.63 1.33
C GLN A 82 -24.86 19.21 1.48
N ARG A 83 -23.94 20.12 1.75
CA ARG A 83 -22.50 19.84 1.84
C ARG A 83 -22.22 18.74 2.87
N GLY A 84 -21.43 17.71 2.48
CA GLY A 84 -21.17 16.50 3.27
C GLY A 84 -22.33 15.49 3.20
N GLY A 85 -23.41 15.78 2.46
CA GLY A 85 -24.59 14.92 2.36
C GLY A 85 -24.37 13.64 1.58
N ALA A 86 -23.48 13.64 0.57
CA ALA A 86 -23.14 12.45 -0.18
C ALA A 86 -22.43 11.41 0.71
N HIS A 87 -21.48 11.85 1.52
CA HIS A 87 -20.78 11.00 2.49
C HIS A 87 -21.72 10.55 3.62
N PHE A 88 -22.54 11.45 4.12
CA PHE A 88 -23.57 11.09 5.11
C PHE A 88 -24.52 10.03 4.57
N LEU A 89 -24.87 10.10 3.29
CA LEU A 89 -25.75 9.12 2.64
C LEU A 89 -25.06 7.74 2.54
N GLU A 90 -23.76 7.71 2.30
CA GLU A 90 -22.95 6.49 2.33
C GLU A 90 -23.08 5.79 3.69
N HIS A 91 -22.92 6.52 4.80
CA HIS A 91 -23.15 5.99 6.15
C HIS A 91 -24.57 5.49 6.33
N SER A 92 -25.54 6.22 5.78
CA SER A 92 -26.97 5.85 5.86
C SER A 92 -27.28 4.48 5.26
N ALA A 93 -26.49 4.01 4.30
CA ALA A 93 -26.63 2.69 3.69
C ALA A 93 -26.44 1.53 4.70
N PHE A 94 -25.71 1.77 5.78
CA PHE A 94 -25.39 0.75 6.78
C PHE A 94 -26.22 0.83 8.06
N ILE A 95 -26.98 1.92 8.24
CA ILE A 95 -27.79 2.14 9.45
C ILE A 95 -29.27 1.80 9.29
N GLY A 96 -29.73 1.49 8.07
CA GLY A 96 -31.05 0.93 7.86
C GLY A 96 -31.67 1.17 6.49
N SER A 97 -32.32 0.12 6.01
CA SER A 97 -33.09 0.12 4.80
C SER A 97 -34.44 -0.64 5.01
N LYS A 98 -35.27 -0.68 3.99
CA LYS A 98 -36.57 -1.30 4.05
C LYS A 98 -36.53 -2.77 4.44
N HIS A 99 -35.65 -3.58 3.82
CA HIS A 99 -35.54 -5.00 4.09
C HIS A 99 -34.54 -5.30 5.21
N PHE A 100 -33.64 -4.37 5.51
CA PHE A 100 -32.61 -4.52 6.53
C PHE A 100 -32.69 -3.38 7.54
N PRO A 101 -33.64 -3.42 8.49
CA PRO A 101 -33.77 -2.36 9.49
C PRO A 101 -32.58 -2.37 10.45
N LYS A 102 -32.13 -1.19 10.85
CA LYS A 102 -31.02 -1.00 11.79
C LYS A 102 -29.73 -1.66 11.23
N ARG A 103 -29.08 -2.48 12.03
CA ARG A 103 -27.85 -3.21 11.71
C ARG A 103 -28.09 -4.56 11.01
N ALA A 104 -29.32 -4.91 10.67
CA ALA A 104 -29.68 -6.25 10.18
C ALA A 104 -28.87 -6.71 8.97
N LEU A 105 -28.46 -5.80 8.07
CA LEU A 105 -27.63 -6.10 6.91
C LEU A 105 -26.21 -6.53 7.34
N ILE A 106 -25.59 -5.73 8.19
CA ILE A 106 -24.24 -6.03 8.71
C ILE A 106 -24.28 -7.34 9.48
N ASP A 107 -25.27 -7.52 10.37
CA ASP A 107 -25.44 -8.75 11.15
C ASP A 107 -25.65 -9.98 10.27
N TYR A 108 -26.34 -9.84 9.13
CA TYR A 108 -26.49 -10.92 8.17
C TYR A 108 -25.13 -11.33 7.57
N PHE A 109 -24.38 -10.40 7.01
CA PHE A 109 -23.11 -10.68 6.38
C PHE A 109 -22.04 -11.15 7.39
N GLU A 110 -22.05 -10.61 8.59
CA GLU A 110 -21.16 -11.07 9.65
C GLU A 110 -21.46 -12.53 10.05
N ARG A 111 -22.74 -12.96 10.01
CA ARG A 111 -23.11 -14.39 10.18
C ARG A 111 -22.61 -15.28 9.03
N GLN A 112 -22.32 -14.73 7.85
CA GLN A 112 -21.67 -15.43 6.76
C GLN A 112 -20.13 -15.44 6.87
N GLY A 113 -19.56 -14.83 7.92
CA GLY A 113 -18.12 -14.76 8.17
C GLY A 113 -17.44 -13.53 7.59
N MET A 114 -18.18 -12.61 7.01
CA MET A 114 -17.66 -11.34 6.53
C MET A 114 -17.42 -10.38 7.70
N LYS A 115 -16.49 -9.41 7.51
CA LYS A 115 -16.26 -8.34 8.49
C LYS A 115 -16.57 -6.98 7.87
N PHE A 116 -17.32 -6.16 8.61
CA PHE A 116 -17.49 -4.76 8.26
C PHE A 116 -16.15 -4.01 8.27
N GLY A 117 -15.94 -3.11 7.30
CA GLY A 117 -14.68 -2.40 7.09
C GLY A 117 -13.65 -3.16 6.23
N ARG A 118 -13.67 -4.50 6.24
CA ARG A 118 -12.79 -5.34 5.41
C ARG A 118 -13.51 -5.88 4.17
N ASP A 119 -14.58 -6.62 4.38
CA ASP A 119 -15.30 -7.34 3.31
C ASP A 119 -16.56 -6.61 2.85
N ILE A 120 -17.04 -5.68 3.67
CA ILE A 120 -18.17 -4.79 3.41
C ILE A 120 -17.71 -3.38 3.73
N ASN A 121 -17.73 -2.50 2.74
CA ASN A 121 -17.30 -1.13 2.96
C ASN A 121 -17.88 -0.22 1.87
N ALA A 122 -17.64 1.09 1.99
CA ALA A 122 -17.99 2.05 0.96
C ALA A 122 -16.98 3.21 0.97
N PHE A 123 -17.08 4.06 -0.04
CA PHE A 123 -16.24 5.22 -0.20
C PHE A 123 -16.99 6.31 -0.98
N THR A 124 -16.92 7.53 -0.51
CA THR A 124 -17.47 8.70 -1.20
C THR A 124 -16.35 9.63 -1.67
N GLY A 125 -16.31 9.89 -2.97
CA GLY A 125 -15.45 10.87 -3.60
C GLY A 125 -16.22 12.10 -4.09
N PHE A 126 -15.55 12.90 -4.92
CA PHE A 126 -16.17 14.07 -5.53
C PHE A 126 -17.27 13.74 -6.53
N ASP A 127 -17.04 12.74 -7.36
CA ASP A 127 -17.87 12.36 -8.51
C ASP A 127 -18.49 10.96 -8.39
N ARG A 128 -18.20 10.25 -7.30
CA ARG A 128 -18.58 8.85 -7.11
C ARG A 128 -18.87 8.49 -5.66
N THR A 129 -19.74 7.50 -5.49
CA THR A 129 -19.85 6.72 -4.26
C THR A 129 -19.80 5.25 -4.63
N ILE A 130 -18.93 4.48 -3.99
CA ILE A 130 -18.69 3.07 -4.31
C ILE A 130 -19.04 2.24 -3.08
N TYR A 131 -19.89 1.25 -3.26
CA TYR A 131 -20.16 0.23 -2.25
C TYR A 131 -19.55 -1.07 -2.70
N TRP A 132 -18.82 -1.76 -1.82
CA TRP A 132 -18.23 -3.05 -2.17
C TRP A 132 -18.52 -4.14 -1.16
N LEU A 133 -18.65 -5.35 -1.68
CA LEU A 133 -18.86 -6.57 -0.92
C LEU A 133 -17.96 -7.67 -1.50
N SER A 134 -17.11 -8.23 -0.64
CA SER A 134 -16.27 -9.40 -0.95
C SER A 134 -16.93 -10.62 -0.34
N LEU A 135 -17.62 -11.39 -1.15
CA LEU A 135 -18.51 -12.48 -0.71
C LEU A 135 -17.74 -13.80 -0.65
N PRO A 136 -17.68 -14.49 0.50
CA PRO A 136 -17.31 -15.89 0.52
C PRO A 136 -18.42 -16.68 -0.19
N TYR A 137 -18.08 -17.34 -1.29
CA TYR A 137 -19.06 -18.00 -2.13
C TYR A 137 -18.74 -19.49 -2.32
N HIS A 138 -19.60 -20.35 -1.84
CA HIS A 138 -19.64 -21.75 -2.22
C HIS A 138 -20.79 -21.96 -3.19
N SER A 139 -20.58 -22.70 -4.25
CA SER A 139 -21.58 -22.90 -5.33
C SER A 139 -22.95 -23.38 -4.86
N GLN A 140 -23.05 -23.86 -3.63
CA GLN A 140 -24.29 -24.32 -2.99
C GLN A 140 -25.01 -23.22 -2.20
N ASP A 141 -24.34 -22.07 -1.90
CA ASP A 141 -24.91 -21.00 -1.06
C ASP A 141 -25.42 -19.83 -1.91
N LYS A 142 -26.50 -20.08 -2.64
CA LYS A 142 -27.14 -19.06 -3.52
C LYS A 142 -27.77 -17.89 -2.77
N ALA A 143 -28.08 -18.07 -1.49
CA ALA A 143 -28.79 -17.08 -0.69
C ALA A 143 -27.95 -15.81 -0.42
N VAL A 144 -26.60 -15.95 -0.32
CA VAL A 144 -25.70 -14.80 -0.08
C VAL A 144 -25.74 -13.83 -1.27
N LEU A 145 -25.70 -14.33 -2.50
CA LEU A 145 -25.75 -13.49 -3.70
C LEU A 145 -27.13 -12.83 -3.88
N ASP A 146 -28.22 -13.54 -3.58
CA ASP A 146 -29.58 -12.99 -3.63
C ASP A 146 -29.76 -11.88 -2.59
N THR A 147 -29.27 -12.11 -1.38
CA THR A 147 -29.31 -11.09 -0.32
C THR A 147 -28.44 -9.88 -0.68
N THR A 148 -27.29 -10.11 -1.32
CA THR A 148 -26.42 -9.02 -1.82
C THR A 148 -27.17 -8.15 -2.83
N PHE A 149 -27.80 -8.72 -3.82
CA PHE A 149 -28.56 -7.94 -4.81
C PHE A 149 -29.78 -7.24 -4.20
N LEU A 150 -30.40 -7.83 -3.20
CA LEU A 150 -31.45 -7.16 -2.42
C LEU A 150 -30.89 -5.97 -1.64
N ALA A 151 -29.71 -6.10 -1.04
CA ALA A 151 -29.04 -4.99 -0.38
C ALA A 151 -28.69 -3.85 -1.35
N LEU A 152 -28.12 -4.17 -2.53
CA LEU A 152 -27.85 -3.16 -3.57
C LEU A 152 -29.13 -2.45 -4.01
N ARG A 153 -30.24 -3.19 -4.13
CA ARG A 153 -31.54 -2.61 -4.45
C ARG A 153 -31.98 -1.65 -3.36
N ASP A 154 -31.91 -2.06 -2.09
CA ASP A 154 -32.27 -1.21 -0.96
C ASP A 154 -31.41 0.05 -0.89
N TRP A 155 -30.12 -0.07 -1.10
CA TRP A 155 -29.21 1.08 -1.16
C TRP A 155 -29.58 2.05 -2.29
N LEU A 156 -30.03 1.53 -3.43
CA LEU A 156 -30.37 2.35 -4.59
C LEU A 156 -31.75 3.02 -4.49
N CYS A 157 -32.75 2.42 -3.82
CA CYS A 157 -34.12 2.97 -3.84
C CYS A 157 -34.90 2.89 -2.54
N ASP A 158 -34.45 2.17 -1.52
CA ASP A 158 -35.25 1.87 -0.32
C ASP A 158 -34.55 2.19 1.02
N LEU A 159 -33.58 3.15 1.03
CA LEU A 159 -32.98 3.66 2.26
C LEU A 159 -34.01 4.33 3.15
N THR A 160 -33.87 4.17 4.47
CA THR A 160 -34.75 4.78 5.47
C THR A 160 -34.01 5.89 6.22
N PHE A 161 -34.66 7.06 6.34
CA PHE A 161 -34.13 8.25 7.01
C PHE A 161 -34.94 8.53 8.27
N ASP A 162 -34.46 8.00 9.39
CA ASP A 162 -35.03 8.21 10.72
C ASP A 162 -34.28 9.34 11.41
N ASP A 163 -34.98 10.35 11.93
CA ASP A 163 -34.34 11.56 12.48
C ASP A 163 -33.43 11.28 13.67
N GLU A 164 -33.80 10.36 14.54
CA GLU A 164 -32.96 9.99 15.69
C GLU A 164 -31.65 9.31 15.24
N ARG A 165 -31.70 8.48 14.20
CA ARG A 165 -30.54 7.82 13.64
C ARG A 165 -29.66 8.80 12.92
N VAL A 166 -30.23 9.69 12.09
CA VAL A 166 -29.49 10.75 11.40
C VAL A 166 -28.77 11.63 12.44
N LYS A 167 -29.45 12.01 13.52
CA LYS A 167 -28.84 12.78 14.60
C LYS A 167 -27.68 12.06 15.26
N LYS A 168 -27.80 10.75 15.44
CA LYS A 168 -26.77 9.91 16.04
C LYS A 168 -25.56 9.74 15.11
N GLU A 169 -25.81 9.42 13.84
CA GLU A 169 -24.75 9.22 12.84
C GLU A 169 -23.96 10.51 12.56
N ARG A 170 -24.62 11.67 12.68
CA ARG A 170 -23.95 12.98 12.61
C ARG A 170 -22.78 13.08 13.60
N GLY A 171 -22.96 12.60 14.83
CA GLY A 171 -21.87 12.56 15.82
C GLY A 171 -20.70 11.70 15.38
N VAL A 172 -20.97 10.55 14.76
CA VAL A 172 -19.93 9.64 14.22
C VAL A 172 -19.14 10.32 13.11
N ILE A 173 -19.84 10.98 12.16
CA ILE A 173 -19.19 11.66 11.02
C ILE A 173 -18.37 12.88 11.50
N VAL A 174 -18.84 13.60 12.53
CA VAL A 174 -18.05 14.71 13.12
C VAL A 174 -16.76 14.20 13.77
N GLU A 175 -16.80 13.07 14.47
CA GLU A 175 -15.59 12.46 15.02
C GLU A 175 -14.67 11.92 13.92
N GLU A 176 -15.22 11.40 12.82
CA GLU A 176 -14.44 11.05 11.63
C GLU A 176 -13.72 12.25 11.03
N LEU A 177 -14.45 13.36 10.80
CA LEU A 177 -13.87 14.59 10.27
C LEU A 177 -12.69 15.06 11.12
N ARG A 178 -12.79 14.95 12.44
CA ARG A 178 -11.72 15.31 13.36
C ARG A 178 -10.49 14.41 13.27
N SER A 179 -10.68 13.15 12.87
CA SER A 179 -9.56 12.22 12.67
C SER A 179 -8.78 12.50 11.39
N TYR A 180 -9.39 13.15 10.41
CA TYR A 180 -8.76 13.58 9.17
C TYR A 180 -8.23 15.02 9.30
N GLN A 181 -7.12 15.19 9.99
CA GLN A 181 -6.44 16.50 10.06
C GLN A 181 -5.77 16.83 8.73
N GLN A 182 -6.49 17.44 7.83
CA GLN A 182 -5.90 18.00 6.63
C GLN A 182 -5.68 19.50 6.82
N ASN A 183 -4.51 19.96 6.36
CA ASN A 183 -4.31 21.39 6.18
C ASN A 183 -5.19 21.84 5.01
N ASP A 184 -6.41 22.23 5.32
CA ASP A 184 -7.47 22.59 4.38
C ASP A 184 -7.01 23.60 3.33
N ASP A 185 -6.18 24.56 3.71
CA ASP A 185 -5.75 25.62 2.82
C ASP A 185 -4.76 25.11 1.75
N PHE A 186 -3.86 24.21 2.14
CA PHE A 186 -2.90 23.59 1.23
C PHE A 186 -3.60 22.66 0.24
N TYR A 187 -4.59 21.91 0.73
CA TYR A 187 -5.41 21.04 -0.10
C TYR A 187 -6.26 21.86 -1.10
N LYS A 188 -6.90 22.94 -0.64
CA LYS A 188 -7.65 23.88 -1.49
C LYS A 188 -6.80 24.56 -2.55
N LEU A 189 -5.55 24.91 -2.22
CA LEU A 189 -4.61 25.45 -3.21
C LEU A 189 -4.39 24.49 -4.38
N LYS A 190 -4.15 23.22 -4.06
CA LYS A 190 -3.93 22.17 -5.07
C LYS A 190 -5.17 21.94 -5.92
N MET A 191 -6.37 22.09 -5.38
CA MET A 191 -7.63 21.98 -6.13
C MET A 191 -7.91 23.16 -7.05
N GLY A 192 -7.34 24.33 -6.77
CA GLY A 192 -7.63 25.54 -7.51
C GLY A 192 -8.99 26.18 -7.14
N GLN A 193 -9.38 27.22 -7.88
CA GLN A 193 -10.64 27.95 -7.63
C GLN A 193 -11.78 27.36 -8.47
N ASN A 194 -12.43 26.34 -7.93
CA ASN A 194 -13.54 25.66 -8.60
C ASN A 194 -14.43 24.94 -7.59
N ARG A 195 -15.48 24.29 -8.07
CA ARG A 195 -16.46 23.58 -7.25
C ARG A 195 -15.85 22.44 -6.41
N TYR A 196 -14.72 21.86 -6.83
CA TYR A 196 -14.05 20.80 -6.05
C TYR A 196 -13.57 21.32 -4.68
N ALA A 197 -12.99 22.52 -4.64
CA ALA A 197 -12.56 23.14 -3.40
C ALA A 197 -13.73 23.43 -2.43
N ASP A 198 -14.94 23.65 -2.97
CA ASP A 198 -16.16 23.93 -2.20
C ASP A 198 -16.96 22.66 -1.83
N ARG A 199 -16.58 21.49 -2.33
CA ARG A 199 -17.32 20.23 -2.21
C ARG A 199 -16.42 19.09 -1.74
N ILE A 200 -15.57 19.36 -0.74
CA ILE A 200 -14.81 18.30 -0.09
C ILE A 200 -15.80 17.27 0.46
N PRO A 201 -15.65 15.96 0.17
CA PRO A 201 -16.66 14.94 0.50
C PRO A 201 -17.09 14.90 1.96
N LEU A 202 -16.17 15.10 2.90
CA LEU A 202 -16.48 15.16 4.33
C LEU A 202 -17.27 16.42 4.75
N GLY A 203 -17.23 17.50 3.95
CA GLY A 203 -17.78 18.78 4.37
C GLY A 203 -17.01 19.43 5.53
N THR A 204 -17.66 20.38 6.20
CA THR A 204 -17.18 20.99 7.45
C THR A 204 -18.03 20.55 8.62
N GLU A 205 -17.56 20.70 9.85
CA GLU A 205 -18.36 20.38 11.05
C GLU A 205 -19.70 21.18 11.06
N GLN A 206 -19.69 22.41 10.56
CA GLN A 206 -20.89 23.23 10.42
C GLN A 206 -21.87 22.65 9.38
N ASP A 207 -21.34 22.20 8.23
CA ASP A 207 -22.14 21.57 7.18
C ASP A 207 -22.80 20.29 7.70
N ILE A 208 -22.03 19.38 8.29
CA ILE A 208 -22.50 18.12 8.85
C ILE A 208 -23.57 18.36 9.92
N ASN A 209 -23.35 19.32 10.81
CA ASN A 209 -24.33 19.66 11.86
C ASN A 209 -25.63 20.27 11.32
N SER A 210 -25.63 20.79 10.11
CA SER A 210 -26.81 21.37 9.45
C SER A 210 -27.67 20.32 8.71
N ILE A 211 -27.10 19.14 8.39
CA ILE A 211 -27.79 18.09 7.62
C ILE A 211 -28.91 17.46 8.47
N ASP A 212 -30.07 17.35 7.90
CA ASP A 212 -31.25 16.65 8.45
C ASP A 212 -31.74 15.55 7.50
N SER A 213 -32.69 14.75 7.97
CA SER A 213 -33.28 13.65 7.20
C SER A 213 -33.95 14.11 5.90
N ASN A 214 -34.54 15.32 5.86
CA ASN A 214 -35.19 15.85 4.66
C ASN A 214 -34.18 16.21 3.58
N ARG A 215 -33.05 16.82 3.94
CA ARG A 215 -31.96 17.15 3.00
C ARG A 215 -31.31 15.90 2.44
N LEU A 216 -31.03 14.90 3.28
CA LEU A 216 -30.54 13.60 2.85
C LEU A 216 -31.51 12.90 1.90
N LYS A 217 -32.80 12.88 2.25
CA LYS A 217 -33.84 12.29 1.42
C LYS A 217 -33.98 13.01 0.07
N ALA A 218 -33.89 14.34 0.04
CA ALA A 218 -33.95 15.13 -1.19
C ALA A 218 -32.75 14.81 -2.11
N PHE A 219 -31.54 14.73 -1.57
CA PHE A 219 -30.33 14.34 -2.30
C PHE A 219 -30.47 12.92 -2.85
N TYR A 220 -30.86 11.97 -1.99
CA TYR A 220 -31.07 10.57 -2.34
C TYR A 220 -32.08 10.39 -3.45
N GLN A 221 -33.27 10.96 -3.30
CA GLN A 221 -34.34 10.86 -4.29
C GLN A 221 -33.95 11.46 -5.64
N ARG A 222 -33.09 12.49 -5.66
CA ARG A 222 -32.66 13.14 -6.89
C ARG A 222 -31.62 12.31 -7.61
N TRP A 223 -30.63 11.78 -6.91
CA TRP A 223 -29.42 11.27 -7.51
C TRP A 223 -29.28 9.74 -7.51
N TYR A 224 -29.87 9.04 -6.53
CA TYR A 224 -29.80 7.58 -6.48
C TYR A 224 -30.86 6.98 -7.41
N THR A 225 -30.43 6.69 -8.64
CA THR A 225 -31.29 6.18 -9.71
C THR A 225 -30.56 5.11 -10.50
N PRO A 226 -31.26 4.16 -11.13
CA PRO A 226 -30.64 3.10 -11.92
C PRO A 226 -29.67 3.62 -12.98
N SER A 227 -29.99 4.74 -13.65
CA SER A 227 -29.16 5.32 -14.72
C SER A 227 -27.82 5.91 -14.24
N HIS A 228 -27.68 6.18 -12.95
CA HIS A 228 -26.43 6.62 -12.33
C HIS A 228 -25.63 5.47 -11.67
N ALA A 229 -26.15 4.25 -11.71
CA ALA A 229 -25.55 3.11 -11.06
C ALA A 229 -24.92 2.14 -12.08
N THR A 230 -23.77 1.61 -11.74
CA THR A 230 -23.17 0.45 -12.41
C THR A 230 -22.94 -0.64 -11.38
N VAL A 231 -23.45 -1.85 -11.66
CA VAL A 231 -23.15 -3.04 -10.85
C VAL A 231 -22.05 -3.83 -11.53
N LEU A 232 -20.96 -4.03 -10.81
CA LEU A 232 -19.81 -4.83 -11.24
C LEU A 232 -19.80 -6.13 -10.43
N VAL A 233 -19.66 -7.26 -11.09
CA VAL A 233 -19.57 -8.59 -10.46
C VAL A 233 -18.41 -9.35 -11.08
N VAL A 234 -17.41 -9.67 -10.26
CA VAL A 234 -16.21 -10.42 -10.68
C VAL A 234 -16.01 -11.62 -9.77
N GLY A 235 -15.77 -12.79 -10.31
CA GLY A 235 -15.50 -13.99 -9.51
C GLY A 235 -16.15 -15.26 -10.08
N GLN A 236 -16.30 -16.28 -9.25
CA GLN A 236 -16.86 -17.57 -9.66
C GLN A 236 -18.37 -17.49 -9.92
N VAL A 237 -18.76 -16.89 -11.03
CA VAL A 237 -20.16 -16.65 -11.39
C VAL A 237 -20.51 -17.18 -12.78
N LYS A 238 -21.80 -17.51 -12.96
CA LYS A 238 -22.39 -17.73 -14.26
C LYS A 238 -23.09 -16.45 -14.72
N VAL A 239 -22.61 -15.86 -15.81
CA VAL A 239 -23.12 -14.59 -16.34
C VAL A 239 -24.65 -14.59 -16.46
N ALA A 240 -25.23 -15.61 -17.07
CA ALA A 240 -26.69 -15.69 -17.27
C ALA A 240 -27.48 -15.70 -15.95
N GLU A 241 -26.97 -16.39 -14.92
CA GLU A 241 -27.60 -16.42 -13.59
C GLU A 241 -27.53 -15.04 -12.90
N VAL A 242 -26.39 -14.36 -12.99
CA VAL A 242 -26.21 -13.01 -12.44
C VAL A 242 -27.16 -12.02 -13.13
N VAL A 243 -27.21 -12.01 -14.46
CA VAL A 243 -28.12 -11.12 -15.22
C VAL A 243 -29.58 -11.37 -14.86
N GLU A 244 -29.98 -12.64 -14.73
CA GLU A 244 -31.36 -12.97 -14.32
C GLU A 244 -31.69 -12.45 -12.93
N LYS A 245 -30.75 -12.61 -11.96
CA LYS A 245 -30.92 -12.11 -10.60
C LYS A 245 -30.97 -10.57 -10.56
N LEU A 246 -30.12 -9.90 -11.33
CA LEU A 246 -30.16 -8.42 -11.46
C LEU A 246 -31.49 -7.93 -12.03
N ARG A 247 -32.02 -8.60 -13.06
CA ARG A 247 -33.33 -8.25 -13.62
C ARG A 247 -34.45 -8.42 -12.61
N LYS A 248 -34.43 -9.51 -11.84
CA LYS A 248 -35.47 -9.82 -10.83
C LYS A 248 -35.43 -8.90 -9.60
N THR A 249 -34.28 -8.28 -9.32
CA THR A 249 -34.10 -7.41 -8.15
C THR A 249 -34.00 -5.95 -8.56
N LEU A 250 -32.84 -5.50 -9.04
CA LEU A 250 -32.59 -4.10 -9.43
C LEU A 250 -33.39 -3.69 -10.67
N GLY A 251 -33.67 -4.62 -11.59
CA GLY A 251 -34.50 -4.34 -12.77
C GLY A 251 -35.96 -3.99 -12.44
N THR A 252 -36.42 -4.27 -11.23
CA THR A 252 -37.79 -3.88 -10.76
C THR A 252 -37.87 -2.42 -10.34
N ILE A 253 -36.75 -1.72 -10.19
CA ILE A 253 -36.75 -0.29 -9.82
C ILE A 253 -37.21 0.50 -11.04
N PRO A 254 -38.21 1.40 -10.91
CA PRO A 254 -38.71 2.19 -12.01
C PRO A 254 -37.61 3.07 -12.64
N ALA A 255 -37.56 3.13 -13.96
CA ALA A 255 -36.72 4.10 -14.67
C ALA A 255 -37.20 5.52 -14.36
N LYS A 256 -36.30 6.43 -14.01
CA LYS A 256 -36.62 7.86 -13.90
C LYS A 256 -36.40 8.50 -15.26
N VAL A 257 -37.48 8.93 -15.90
CA VAL A 257 -37.47 9.70 -17.14
C VAL A 257 -36.99 11.13 -16.80
N ASP A 258 -36.12 11.73 -17.62
CA ASP A 258 -35.65 13.12 -17.57
C ASP A 258 -34.46 13.49 -16.64
N GLN A 259 -33.63 12.57 -16.22
CA GLN A 259 -32.35 12.99 -15.64
C GLN A 259 -31.28 13.17 -16.73
N LYS A 260 -30.88 14.41 -16.95
CA LYS A 260 -29.70 14.68 -17.80
C LYS A 260 -28.46 14.09 -17.13
N PRO A 261 -27.64 13.33 -17.87
CA PRO A 261 -26.40 12.82 -17.29
C PRO A 261 -25.57 13.98 -16.75
N PHE A 262 -24.99 13.79 -15.57
CA PHE A 262 -24.09 14.77 -14.99
C PHE A 262 -22.90 14.99 -15.92
N LYS A 263 -22.67 16.23 -16.31
CA LYS A 263 -21.47 16.56 -17.08
C LYS A 263 -20.30 16.69 -16.11
N PRO A 264 -19.19 15.94 -16.34
CA PRO A 264 -18.00 16.10 -15.54
C PRO A 264 -17.58 17.57 -15.48
N LEU A 265 -17.35 18.07 -14.28
CA LEU A 265 -16.84 19.42 -14.09
C LEU A 265 -15.35 19.42 -14.34
N LEU A 266 -14.91 20.28 -15.28
CA LEU A 266 -13.49 20.45 -15.55
C LEU A 266 -12.85 21.29 -14.43
N MET A 267 -11.64 20.91 -14.02
CA MET A 267 -10.88 21.70 -13.08
C MET A 267 -10.29 22.95 -13.75
N THR A 268 -10.42 24.09 -13.08
CA THR A 268 -9.86 25.36 -13.50
C THR A 268 -8.90 25.92 -12.45
N TYR A 269 -7.80 26.49 -12.91
CA TYR A 269 -6.80 27.11 -12.06
C TYR A 269 -6.67 28.60 -12.37
N THR A 270 -6.33 29.40 -11.36
CA THR A 270 -6.03 30.80 -11.55
C THR A 270 -4.85 30.96 -12.52
N LYS A 271 -4.99 31.89 -13.48
CA LYS A 271 -3.89 32.19 -14.40
C LYS A 271 -2.72 32.81 -13.64
N GLY A 272 -1.51 32.42 -14.01
CA GLY A 272 -0.28 32.95 -13.43
C GLY A 272 0.29 32.09 -12.30
N VAL A 273 0.70 32.73 -11.24
CA VAL A 273 1.36 32.09 -10.10
C VAL A 273 0.43 32.09 -8.89
N ALA A 274 0.22 30.92 -8.32
CA ALA A 274 -0.32 30.77 -6.97
C ALA A 274 0.82 30.38 -6.01
N TRP A 275 0.79 30.96 -4.79
CA TRP A 275 1.80 30.73 -3.75
C TRP A 275 1.13 30.41 -2.44
N MET A 276 1.63 29.39 -1.79
CA MET A 276 1.29 29.08 -0.40
C MET A 276 2.54 28.72 0.38
N GLN A 277 2.60 29.15 1.62
CA GLN A 277 3.63 28.77 2.55
C GLN A 277 3.01 28.26 3.86
N LEU A 278 3.61 27.20 4.38
CA LEU A 278 3.21 26.55 5.61
C LEU A 278 4.42 26.31 6.50
N ALA A 279 4.30 26.67 7.78
CA ALA A 279 5.28 26.26 8.76
C ALA A 279 5.00 24.81 9.16
N ASP A 280 6.01 23.97 9.14
CA ASP A 280 5.94 22.62 9.67
C ASP A 280 7.04 22.43 10.70
N SER A 281 6.65 22.43 11.97
CA SER A 281 7.56 22.27 13.10
C SER A 281 8.17 20.87 13.20
N MET A 282 7.62 19.91 12.44
CA MET A 282 8.09 18.52 12.41
C MET A 282 9.10 18.28 11.29
N GLN A 283 9.21 19.17 10.31
CA GLN A 283 10.17 19.01 9.22
C GLN A 283 11.53 19.57 9.59
N ARG A 284 12.57 18.79 9.28
CA ARG A 284 13.98 19.17 9.46
C ARG A 284 14.54 19.97 8.30
N GLU A 285 13.93 19.86 7.14
CA GLU A 285 14.33 20.52 5.89
C GLU A 285 13.12 21.17 5.25
N SER A 286 13.35 22.29 4.59
CA SER A 286 12.32 22.95 3.82
C SER A 286 12.06 22.23 2.50
N LYS A 287 10.80 22.23 2.08
CA LYS A 287 10.32 21.63 0.85
C LYS A 287 9.63 22.66 -0.03
N LEU A 288 10.01 22.72 -1.31
CA LEU A 288 9.33 23.52 -2.32
C LEU A 288 8.78 22.61 -3.43
N GLU A 289 7.48 22.62 -3.61
CA GLU A 289 6.84 21.96 -4.74
C GLU A 289 6.46 22.99 -5.81
N LEU A 290 6.96 22.82 -7.03
CA LEU A 290 6.46 23.49 -8.21
C LEU A 290 5.48 22.54 -8.89
N ILE A 291 4.19 22.87 -8.82
CA ILE A 291 3.09 22.06 -9.33
C ILE A 291 2.56 22.70 -10.62
N ILE A 292 2.52 21.94 -11.69
CA ILE A 292 2.06 22.37 -13.01
C ILE A 292 0.83 21.54 -13.39
N PRO A 293 -0.39 22.10 -13.23
CA PRO A 293 -1.60 21.43 -13.65
C PRO A 293 -1.69 21.36 -15.18
N HIS A 294 -1.98 20.19 -15.72
CA HIS A 294 -2.21 20.00 -17.15
C HIS A 294 -3.31 18.99 -17.42
N ALA A 295 -3.73 18.85 -18.67
CA ALA A 295 -4.79 17.91 -19.03
C ALA A 295 -4.32 16.46 -18.88
N THR A 296 -5.14 15.65 -18.24
CA THR A 296 -4.92 14.21 -18.11
C THR A 296 -4.92 13.50 -19.47
N ILE A 297 -4.03 12.54 -19.62
CA ILE A 297 -4.05 11.61 -20.75
C ILE A 297 -4.87 10.39 -20.30
N VAL A 298 -6.13 10.32 -20.76
CA VAL A 298 -7.02 9.19 -20.46
C VAL A 298 -6.69 8.03 -21.38
N GLU A 299 -6.40 6.86 -20.84
CA GLU A 299 -5.98 5.67 -21.60
C GLU A 299 -7.19 4.92 -22.21
N ARG A 300 -7.90 5.53 -23.16
CA ARG A 300 -9.05 4.91 -23.86
C ARG A 300 -8.65 4.11 -25.08
N VAL A 301 -7.55 4.51 -25.70
CA VAL A 301 -7.03 3.89 -26.91
C VAL A 301 -5.52 3.71 -26.81
N LEU A 302 -5.01 2.70 -27.50
CA LEU A 302 -3.58 2.34 -27.47
C LEU A 302 -2.60 3.50 -27.73
N PRO A 303 -2.85 4.44 -28.66
CA PRO A 303 -1.98 5.60 -28.85
C PRO A 303 -1.88 6.52 -27.63
N GLU A 304 -2.93 6.62 -26.81
CA GLU A 304 -2.92 7.42 -25.58
C GLU A 304 -2.07 6.75 -24.50
N VAL A 305 -2.13 5.42 -24.42
CA VAL A 305 -1.22 4.66 -23.57
C VAL A 305 0.23 4.95 -23.93
N VAL A 306 0.58 4.92 -25.22
CA VAL A 306 1.96 5.25 -25.67
C VAL A 306 2.38 6.66 -25.23
N LYS A 307 1.50 7.67 -25.36
CA LYS A 307 1.79 9.04 -24.89
C LYS A 307 2.04 9.08 -23.39
N LYS A 308 1.27 8.33 -22.60
CA LYS A 308 1.46 8.25 -21.15
C LYS A 308 2.79 7.55 -20.81
N GLN A 309 3.20 6.53 -21.60
CA GLN A 309 4.53 5.93 -21.45
C GLN A 309 5.65 6.93 -21.78
N GLN A 310 5.50 7.74 -22.82
CA GLN A 310 6.45 8.81 -23.17
C GLN A 310 6.55 9.87 -22.05
N MET A 311 5.44 10.23 -21.42
CA MET A 311 5.44 11.13 -20.25
C MET A 311 6.20 10.52 -19.08
N ARG A 312 6.01 9.23 -18.78
CA ARG A 312 6.79 8.50 -17.77
C ARG A 312 8.29 8.46 -18.11
N MET A 313 8.65 8.30 -19.37
CA MET A 313 10.05 8.40 -19.82
C MET A 313 10.62 9.80 -19.63
N LEU A 314 9.85 10.86 -19.87
CA LEU A 314 10.24 12.24 -19.60
C LEU A 314 10.53 12.47 -18.10
N VAL A 315 9.62 12.00 -17.23
CA VAL A 315 9.79 12.08 -15.77
C VAL A 315 11.09 11.38 -15.34
N GLN A 316 11.32 10.16 -15.84
CA GLN A 316 12.54 9.39 -15.56
C GLN A 316 13.80 10.12 -16.04
N CYS A 317 13.79 10.63 -17.27
CA CYS A 317 14.91 11.38 -17.84
C CYS A 317 15.28 12.60 -16.99
N LEU A 318 14.29 13.41 -16.61
CA LEU A 318 14.51 14.59 -15.76
C LEU A 318 15.01 14.19 -14.36
N SER A 319 14.45 13.15 -13.77
CA SER A 319 14.86 12.65 -12.45
C SER A 319 16.33 12.20 -12.46
N GLU A 320 16.74 11.42 -13.45
CA GLU A 320 18.13 10.92 -13.56
C GLU A 320 19.13 12.04 -13.79
N ARG A 321 18.83 13.00 -14.68
CA ARG A 321 19.70 14.14 -14.98
C ARG A 321 19.85 15.08 -13.79
N LEU A 322 18.75 15.36 -13.07
CA LEU A 322 18.78 16.19 -11.86
C LEU A 322 19.58 15.52 -10.75
N ALA A 323 19.41 14.21 -10.57
CA ALA A 323 20.18 13.44 -9.60
C ALA A 323 21.69 13.44 -9.94
N ALA A 324 22.05 13.27 -11.22
CA ALA A 324 23.44 13.34 -11.67
C ALA A 324 24.10 14.72 -11.40
N ASP A 325 23.32 15.80 -11.49
CA ASP A 325 23.75 17.16 -11.15
C ASP A 325 23.63 17.45 -9.62
N SER A 326 23.42 16.43 -8.78
CA SER A 326 23.26 16.52 -7.31
C SER A 326 22.12 17.45 -6.88
N VAL A 327 21.08 17.56 -7.70
CA VAL A 327 19.87 18.32 -7.39
C VAL A 327 18.89 17.42 -6.64
N ARG A 328 18.57 17.76 -5.39
CA ARG A 328 17.61 17.01 -4.57
C ARG A 328 16.17 17.33 -4.99
N CYS A 329 15.78 16.82 -6.14
CA CYS A 329 14.48 17.03 -6.76
C CYS A 329 13.85 15.68 -7.12
N ASN A 330 12.65 15.46 -6.61
CA ASN A 330 11.79 14.38 -7.11
C ASN A 330 10.86 14.93 -8.18
N VAL A 331 10.81 14.26 -9.35
CA VAL A 331 9.91 14.63 -10.45
C VAL A 331 8.81 13.59 -10.53
N SER A 332 7.55 14.02 -10.60
CA SER A 332 6.41 13.13 -10.78
C SER A 332 5.39 13.72 -11.75
N ASN A 333 4.55 12.86 -12.32
CA ASN A 333 3.40 13.23 -13.13
C ASN A 333 2.26 12.26 -12.83
N ASP A 334 1.37 12.67 -11.96
CA ASP A 334 0.31 11.82 -11.44
C ASP A 334 -1.06 12.44 -11.71
N TRP A 335 -2.06 11.56 -11.92
CA TRP A 335 -3.44 12.00 -11.92
C TRP A 335 -3.77 12.65 -10.57
N TYR A 336 -4.36 13.82 -10.62
CA TYR A 336 -4.73 14.54 -9.42
C TYR A 336 -6.23 14.48 -9.16
N LEU A 337 -6.99 15.02 -10.09
CA LEU A 337 -8.45 15.11 -9.93
C LEU A 337 -9.11 15.46 -11.28
N ALA A 338 -10.25 14.84 -11.56
CA ALA A 338 -11.03 15.08 -12.79
C ALA A 338 -10.21 14.94 -14.08
N ASP A 339 -10.08 16.06 -14.83
CA ASP A 339 -9.39 16.14 -16.10
C ASP A 339 -7.93 16.63 -15.98
N LYS A 340 -7.34 16.61 -14.79
CA LYS A 340 -6.00 17.14 -14.53
C LYS A 340 -5.04 16.13 -13.94
N ASP A 341 -3.86 16.11 -14.55
CA ASP A 341 -2.63 15.62 -13.94
C ASP A 341 -1.86 16.80 -13.34
N HIS A 342 -1.07 16.53 -12.32
CA HIS A 342 -0.07 17.42 -11.77
C HIS A 342 1.33 16.93 -12.13
N PHE A 343 2.06 17.74 -12.91
CA PHE A 343 3.48 17.56 -13.10
C PHE A 343 4.19 18.32 -11.98
N VAL A 344 4.96 17.64 -11.15
CA VAL A 344 5.51 18.20 -9.92
C VAL A 344 7.03 18.09 -9.89
N PHE A 345 7.69 19.20 -9.58
CA PHE A 345 9.07 19.22 -9.13
C PHE A 345 9.08 19.47 -7.62
N SER A 346 9.44 18.44 -6.84
CA SER A 346 9.49 18.49 -5.38
C SER A 346 10.94 18.59 -4.91
N LEU A 347 11.33 19.77 -4.46
CA LEU A 347 12.68 20.13 -4.06
C LEU A 347 12.80 20.09 -2.52
N ARG A 348 13.92 19.61 -2.00
CA ARG A 348 14.23 19.61 -0.58
C ARG A 348 15.57 20.29 -0.35
N GLY A 349 15.68 21.11 0.70
CA GLY A 349 16.90 21.83 1.04
C GLY A 349 16.90 22.35 2.46
N ALA A 350 18.11 22.49 3.01
CA ALA A 350 18.31 22.99 4.38
C ALA A 350 18.06 24.51 4.51
N SER A 351 17.87 25.23 3.40
CA SER A 351 17.60 26.68 3.41
C SER A 351 16.87 27.15 2.17
N SER A 352 16.21 28.29 2.27
CA SER A 352 15.56 28.99 1.15
C SER A 352 16.54 29.28 -0.01
N SER A 353 17.79 29.61 0.30
CA SER A 353 18.83 29.84 -0.72
C SER A 353 19.16 28.57 -1.49
N GLN A 354 19.26 27.43 -0.82
CA GLN A 354 19.52 26.14 -1.46
C GLN A 354 18.33 25.72 -2.34
N LEU A 355 17.10 25.89 -1.87
CA LEU A 355 15.90 25.63 -2.67
C LEU A 355 15.86 26.49 -3.94
N ALA A 356 16.20 27.79 -3.83
CA ALA A 356 16.29 28.66 -5.01
C ALA A 356 17.39 28.22 -5.99
N GLN A 357 18.54 27.75 -5.52
CA GLN A 357 19.61 27.20 -6.35
C GLN A 357 19.16 25.92 -7.07
N GLN A 358 18.50 24.99 -6.37
CA GLN A 358 17.97 23.75 -6.93
C GLN A 358 16.87 24.05 -7.96
N LEU A 359 15.98 25.01 -7.69
CA LEU A 359 14.96 25.43 -8.63
C LEU A 359 15.56 26.04 -9.92
N ALA A 360 16.65 26.79 -9.79
CA ALA A 360 17.40 27.32 -10.94
C ALA A 360 18.08 26.18 -11.75
N ALA A 361 18.61 25.15 -11.07
CA ALA A 361 19.19 23.97 -11.73
C ALA A 361 18.11 23.15 -12.45
N THR A 362 16.95 22.98 -11.84
CA THR A 362 15.78 22.32 -12.47
C THR A 362 15.35 23.04 -13.73
N SER A 363 15.24 24.36 -13.67
CA SER A 363 14.92 25.21 -14.84
C SER A 363 15.97 25.09 -15.95
N TYR A 364 17.25 25.08 -15.60
CA TYR A 364 18.35 24.87 -16.54
C TYR A 364 18.23 23.52 -17.25
N GLU A 365 17.94 22.46 -16.52
CA GLU A 365 17.81 21.11 -17.08
C GLU A 365 16.61 21.01 -18.03
N CYS A 366 15.47 21.58 -17.69
CA CYS A 366 14.31 21.64 -18.59
C CYS A 366 14.67 22.33 -19.91
N ARG A 367 15.42 23.44 -19.85
CA ARG A 367 15.88 24.13 -21.06
C ARG A 367 16.93 23.34 -21.84
N ARG A 368 17.87 22.66 -21.14
CA ARG A 368 18.87 21.78 -21.73
C ARG A 368 18.22 20.67 -22.54
N LEU A 369 17.21 20.01 -21.95
CA LEU A 369 16.46 18.95 -22.63
C LEU A 369 15.71 19.49 -23.86
N LEU A 370 15.07 20.67 -23.76
CA LEU A 370 14.37 21.26 -24.90
C LEU A 370 15.29 21.62 -26.07
N GLN A 371 16.51 22.10 -25.80
CA GLN A 371 17.41 22.57 -26.83
C GLN A 371 18.32 21.47 -27.41
N CYS A 372 18.81 20.58 -26.54
CA CYS A 372 19.75 19.53 -26.93
C CYS A 372 19.09 18.15 -27.12
N GLY A 373 17.86 17.98 -26.58
CA GLY A 373 17.17 16.70 -26.62
C GLY A 373 17.79 15.64 -25.72
N VAL A 374 17.46 14.39 -26.03
CA VAL A 374 17.99 13.19 -25.36
C VAL A 374 18.97 12.50 -26.31
N GLY A 375 20.17 12.20 -25.81
CA GLY A 375 21.21 11.49 -26.56
C GLY A 375 20.75 10.06 -26.93
N LYS A 376 21.37 9.48 -27.98
CA LYS A 376 20.97 8.16 -28.48
C LYS A 376 21.07 7.06 -27.42
N ASP A 377 22.15 7.02 -26.68
CA ASP A 377 22.41 5.97 -25.70
C ASP A 377 21.52 6.15 -24.45
N GLU A 378 21.30 7.39 -24.02
CA GLU A 378 20.37 7.75 -22.95
C GLU A 378 18.94 7.37 -23.33
N LEU A 379 18.49 7.69 -24.54
CA LEU A 379 17.17 7.34 -25.04
C LEU A 379 16.97 5.82 -25.06
N GLN A 380 18.00 5.08 -25.51
CA GLN A 380 17.94 3.63 -25.53
C GLN A 380 17.82 3.04 -24.13
N GLN A 381 18.52 3.60 -23.14
CA GLN A 381 18.40 3.20 -21.73
C GLN A 381 16.98 3.46 -21.21
N LEU A 382 16.43 4.64 -21.44
CA LEU A 382 15.04 4.99 -21.04
C LEU A 382 14.02 4.03 -21.68
N ILE A 383 14.20 3.69 -22.96
CA ILE A 383 13.35 2.71 -23.66
C ILE A 383 13.46 1.35 -22.98
N ASN A 384 14.68 0.85 -22.72
CA ASN A 384 14.91 -0.45 -22.11
C ASN A 384 14.27 -0.52 -20.72
N MET A 385 14.45 0.49 -19.88
CA MET A 385 13.82 0.59 -18.57
C MET A 385 12.29 0.55 -18.68
N ARG A 386 11.72 1.30 -19.63
CA ARG A 386 10.26 1.32 -19.81
C ARG A 386 9.73 -0.02 -20.29
N LEU A 387 10.43 -0.71 -21.19
CA LEU A 387 10.07 -2.03 -21.69
C LEU A 387 10.15 -3.11 -20.60
N ALA A 388 11.03 -2.96 -19.63
CA ALA A 388 11.11 -3.86 -18.47
C ALA A 388 9.82 -3.81 -17.62
N HIS A 389 9.20 -2.63 -17.49
CA HIS A 389 7.92 -2.46 -16.79
C HIS A 389 6.68 -2.79 -17.63
N LEU A 390 6.80 -2.85 -18.95
CA LEU A 390 5.71 -3.17 -19.86
C LEU A 390 5.82 -4.65 -20.28
N GLN A 391 5.78 -5.57 -19.33
CA GLN A 391 5.70 -6.99 -19.64
C GLN A 391 4.24 -7.40 -19.80
N PRO A 392 3.92 -8.33 -20.73
CA PRO A 392 2.60 -8.94 -20.76
C PRO A 392 2.37 -9.63 -19.43
N ASP A 393 1.34 -9.23 -18.71
CA ASP A 393 0.90 -10.01 -17.56
C ASP A 393 0.23 -11.29 -18.09
N THR A 394 0.84 -12.41 -17.80
CA THR A 394 0.31 -13.74 -18.13
C THR A 394 -0.35 -14.40 -16.93
N THR A 395 -0.34 -13.71 -15.76
CA THR A 395 -0.95 -14.19 -14.53
C THR A 395 -2.44 -13.98 -14.55
N GLN A 396 -3.15 -14.86 -13.89
CA GLN A 396 -4.55 -14.68 -13.60
C GLN A 396 -4.67 -13.69 -12.42
N GLN A 397 -5.28 -12.53 -12.66
CA GLN A 397 -5.43 -11.47 -11.66
C GLN A 397 -6.49 -11.82 -10.61
N LEU A 398 -6.37 -11.29 -9.40
CA LEU A 398 -7.39 -11.41 -8.36
C LEU A 398 -8.68 -10.65 -8.76
N SER A 399 -9.81 -11.18 -8.33
CA SER A 399 -11.11 -10.55 -8.61
C SER A 399 -11.22 -9.13 -8.03
N SER A 400 -10.57 -8.87 -6.89
CA SER A 400 -10.47 -7.53 -6.28
C SER A 400 -9.76 -6.54 -7.20
N ASP A 401 -8.59 -6.93 -7.74
CA ASP A 401 -7.76 -6.06 -8.57
C ASP A 401 -8.45 -5.74 -9.90
N LEU A 402 -9.09 -6.74 -10.48
CA LEU A 402 -9.94 -6.56 -11.66
C LEU A 402 -11.12 -5.60 -11.39
N CYS A 403 -11.71 -5.67 -10.18
CA CYS A 403 -12.77 -4.73 -9.79
C CYS A 403 -12.25 -3.29 -9.72
N ASP A 404 -11.07 -3.06 -9.18
CA ASP A 404 -10.48 -1.73 -9.08
C ASP A 404 -10.17 -1.17 -10.47
N ASP A 405 -9.60 -1.97 -11.35
CA ASP A 405 -9.41 -1.64 -12.77
C ASP A 405 -10.73 -1.27 -13.47
N PHE A 406 -11.80 -2.04 -13.21
CA PHE A 406 -13.12 -1.74 -13.79
C PHE A 406 -13.77 -0.50 -13.19
N VAL A 407 -13.51 -0.18 -11.93
CA VAL A 407 -13.97 1.10 -11.34
C VAL A 407 -13.37 2.28 -12.10
N ASP A 408 -12.07 2.25 -12.38
CA ASP A 408 -11.40 3.28 -13.18
C ASP A 408 -11.94 3.34 -14.61
N TYR A 409 -12.21 2.20 -15.22
CA TYR A 409 -12.89 2.12 -16.51
C TYR A 409 -14.29 2.74 -16.48
N ILE A 410 -15.08 2.46 -15.46
CA ILE A 410 -16.45 3.00 -15.29
C ILE A 410 -16.40 4.53 -15.14
N MET A 411 -15.49 5.04 -14.34
CA MET A 411 -15.44 6.45 -13.95
C MET A 411 -14.71 7.33 -14.96
N ALA A 412 -13.51 6.96 -15.35
CA ALA A 412 -12.66 7.77 -16.23
C ALA A 412 -12.67 7.29 -17.68
N GLY A 413 -13.09 6.06 -17.93
CA GLY A 413 -12.95 5.37 -19.21
C GLY A 413 -11.53 4.87 -19.45
N ASP A 414 -10.67 4.91 -18.42
CA ASP A 414 -9.34 4.32 -18.48
C ASP A 414 -9.45 2.80 -18.63
N ARG A 415 -8.64 2.24 -19.50
CA ARG A 415 -8.61 0.81 -19.80
C ARG A 415 -7.20 0.30 -19.58
N PRO A 416 -6.93 -0.43 -18.49
CA PRO A 416 -5.65 -1.12 -18.32
C PRO A 416 -5.34 -2.06 -19.49
N LEU A 417 -4.07 -2.37 -19.68
CA LEU A 417 -3.62 -3.25 -20.75
C LEU A 417 -3.81 -4.72 -20.34
N TRP A 418 -5.05 -5.20 -20.32
CA TRP A 418 -5.37 -6.59 -19.92
C TRP A 418 -4.93 -7.65 -20.92
N HIS A 419 -4.81 -7.29 -22.22
CA HIS A 419 -4.55 -8.28 -23.25
C HIS A 419 -3.09 -8.25 -23.71
N PRO A 420 -2.37 -9.40 -23.74
CA PRO A 420 -0.95 -9.46 -24.14
C PRO A 420 -0.64 -8.84 -25.50
N LYS A 421 -1.55 -8.93 -26.48
CA LYS A 421 -1.40 -8.30 -27.80
C LYS A 421 -1.39 -6.79 -27.74
N ASP A 422 -2.19 -6.19 -26.85
CA ASP A 422 -2.23 -4.74 -26.66
C ASP A 422 -0.92 -4.27 -26.00
N VAL A 423 -0.43 -5.00 -25.01
CA VAL A 423 0.89 -4.76 -24.39
C VAL A 423 1.99 -4.84 -25.45
N GLU A 424 2.00 -5.90 -26.26
CA GLU A 424 3.00 -6.08 -27.31
C GLU A 424 2.99 -4.92 -28.32
N TRP A 425 1.80 -4.49 -28.75
CA TRP A 425 1.66 -3.36 -29.63
C TRP A 425 2.25 -2.08 -29.01
N VAL A 426 1.88 -1.78 -27.73
CA VAL A 426 2.42 -0.62 -26.99
C VAL A 426 3.95 -0.71 -26.86
N ARG A 427 4.48 -1.88 -26.52
CA ARG A 427 5.93 -2.13 -26.43
C ARG A 427 6.64 -1.79 -27.75
N ASN A 428 6.06 -2.21 -28.88
CA ASN A 428 6.64 -1.95 -30.20
C ASN A 428 6.62 -0.45 -30.54
N GLN A 429 5.58 0.29 -30.12
CA GLN A 429 5.53 1.75 -30.27
C GLN A 429 6.53 2.46 -29.34
N VAL A 430 6.68 2.00 -28.09
CA VAL A 430 7.64 2.55 -27.14
C VAL A 430 9.08 2.39 -27.64
N LYS A 431 9.43 1.26 -28.28
CA LYS A 431 10.74 1.05 -28.94
C LYS A 431 11.05 2.12 -30.01
N MET A 432 10.02 2.68 -30.63
CA MET A 432 10.17 3.71 -31.68
C MET A 432 10.12 5.15 -31.14
N THR A 433 10.11 5.33 -29.81
CA THR A 433 10.11 6.67 -29.20
C THR A 433 11.36 7.44 -29.59
N THR A 434 11.16 8.70 -29.93
CA THR A 434 12.23 9.62 -30.37
C THR A 434 12.49 10.71 -29.34
N SER A 435 13.69 11.31 -29.39
CA SER A 435 14.03 12.48 -28.55
C SER A 435 13.03 13.64 -28.77
N ALA A 436 12.61 13.87 -30.00
CA ALA A 436 11.64 14.92 -30.33
C ALA A 436 10.26 14.72 -29.65
N GLN A 437 9.83 13.47 -29.43
CA GLN A 437 8.58 13.19 -28.74
C GLN A 437 8.69 13.51 -27.24
N LEU A 438 9.83 13.24 -26.60
CA LEU A 438 10.07 13.62 -25.21
C LEU A 438 10.18 15.14 -25.04
N GLN A 439 10.84 15.82 -26.01
CA GLN A 439 10.86 17.29 -26.06
C GLN A 439 9.43 17.87 -26.18
N ALA A 440 8.59 17.29 -27.03
CA ALA A 440 7.20 17.73 -27.19
C ALA A 440 6.36 17.51 -25.90
N CYS A 441 6.60 16.42 -25.15
CA CYS A 441 5.98 16.24 -23.84
C CYS A 441 6.39 17.36 -22.88
N LEU A 442 7.69 17.69 -22.80
CA LEU A 442 8.17 18.79 -21.93
C LEU A 442 7.64 20.16 -22.39
N GLU A 443 7.59 20.43 -23.70
CA GLU A 443 6.98 21.66 -24.24
C GLU A 443 5.51 21.82 -23.82
N SER A 444 4.75 20.72 -23.83
CA SER A 444 3.36 20.71 -23.37
C SER A 444 3.25 21.11 -21.89
N ILE A 445 4.11 20.54 -21.04
CA ILE A 445 4.16 20.86 -19.61
C ILE A 445 4.55 22.33 -19.39
N LEU A 446 5.61 22.79 -20.02
CA LEU A 446 6.06 24.19 -19.87
C LEU A 446 5.06 25.21 -20.47
N SER A 447 4.30 24.80 -21.48
CA SER A 447 3.19 25.61 -22.00
C SER A 447 2.03 25.67 -21.01
N ALA A 448 1.73 24.59 -20.29
CA ALA A 448 0.79 24.59 -19.15
C ALA A 448 1.30 25.46 -18.01
N MET A 449 2.57 25.37 -17.65
CA MET A 449 3.23 26.19 -16.62
C MET A 449 3.11 27.70 -16.88
N LYS A 450 3.19 28.14 -18.15
CA LYS A 450 2.99 29.54 -18.53
C LYS A 450 1.57 30.01 -18.25
N ARG A 451 0.59 29.12 -18.34
CA ARG A 451 -0.82 29.44 -18.07
C ARG A 451 -1.12 29.48 -16.58
N SER A 452 -0.66 28.46 -15.85
CA SER A 452 -0.88 28.35 -14.41
C SER A 452 0.23 27.49 -13.76
N ARG A 453 0.71 27.92 -12.61
CA ARG A 453 1.61 27.17 -11.75
C ARG A 453 1.36 27.47 -10.30
N LEU A 454 1.59 26.49 -9.45
CA LEU A 454 1.42 26.60 -8.02
C LEU A 454 2.75 26.30 -7.35
N TYR A 455 3.12 27.13 -6.40
CA TYR A 455 4.22 26.87 -5.51
C TYR A 455 3.67 26.56 -4.12
N ALA A 456 4.02 25.40 -3.60
CA ALA A 456 3.71 24.98 -2.25
C ALA A 456 5.02 24.90 -1.47
N TYR A 457 5.22 25.84 -0.54
CA TYR A 457 6.44 25.97 0.25
C TYR A 457 6.15 25.56 1.69
N THR A 458 6.72 24.45 2.11
CA THR A 458 6.70 24.02 3.51
C THR A 458 8.07 24.25 4.10
N TYR A 459 8.15 25.02 5.18
CA TYR A 459 9.42 25.41 5.78
C TYR A 459 9.55 24.93 7.23
N ALA A 460 10.78 24.56 7.60
CA ALA A 460 11.12 24.20 8.97
C ALA A 460 11.07 25.45 9.87
N ALA A 461 10.72 25.28 11.14
CA ALA A 461 10.56 26.40 12.08
C ALA A 461 11.81 27.30 12.20
N ASP A 462 13.02 26.74 12.02
CA ASP A 462 14.28 27.47 12.09
C ASP A 462 14.58 28.34 10.85
N ASP A 463 13.93 28.10 9.71
CA ASP A 463 14.16 28.87 8.49
C ASP A 463 13.66 30.33 8.57
N THR A 464 12.80 30.63 9.53
CA THR A 464 12.35 32.00 9.77
C THR A 464 13.52 32.96 10.10
N LYS A 465 14.63 32.44 10.61
CA LYS A 465 15.84 33.19 10.94
C LYS A 465 16.69 33.56 9.73
N THR A 466 16.59 32.79 8.62
CA THR A 466 17.43 32.98 7.42
C THR A 466 16.71 33.70 6.28
N GLY A 467 15.42 34.01 6.46
CA GLY A 467 14.56 34.62 5.45
C GLY A 467 13.86 33.58 4.61
N LEU A 468 12.52 33.64 4.56
CA LEU A 468 11.68 32.71 3.81
C LEU A 468 11.70 33.00 2.32
N LEU A 469 11.54 31.97 1.51
CA LEU A 469 11.36 32.08 0.07
C LEU A 469 9.94 32.64 -0.23
N ASP A 470 9.83 33.49 -1.25
CA ASP A 470 8.55 33.98 -1.78
C ASP A 470 8.37 33.66 -3.27
N ALA A 471 7.19 33.91 -3.79
CA ALA A 471 6.84 33.68 -5.19
C ALA A 471 7.74 34.41 -6.20
N LYS A 472 8.16 35.66 -5.87
CA LYS A 472 9.03 36.46 -6.75
C LYS A 472 10.45 35.90 -6.78
N GLN A 473 10.95 35.48 -5.63
CA GLN A 473 12.26 34.87 -5.50
C GLN A 473 12.31 33.53 -6.21
N ALA A 474 11.27 32.68 -6.07
CA ALA A 474 11.13 31.42 -6.80
C ALA A 474 11.09 31.64 -8.32
N ASP A 475 10.26 32.58 -8.80
CA ASP A 475 10.23 32.93 -10.22
C ASP A 475 11.54 33.51 -10.74
N SER A 476 12.23 34.30 -9.92
CA SER A 476 13.56 34.83 -10.26
C SER A 476 14.60 33.73 -10.37
N ALA A 477 14.59 32.74 -9.46
CA ALA A 477 15.46 31.57 -9.50
C ALA A 477 15.20 30.74 -10.77
N TRP A 478 13.95 30.48 -11.10
CA TRP A 478 13.59 29.79 -12.35
C TRP A 478 14.11 30.54 -13.57
N LYS A 479 13.89 31.86 -13.66
CA LYS A 479 14.38 32.69 -14.78
C LYS A 479 15.90 32.75 -14.86
N LYS A 480 16.60 32.73 -13.70
CA LYS A 480 18.05 32.69 -13.64
C LYS A 480 18.60 31.39 -14.23
N GLY A 481 18.03 30.24 -13.87
CA GLY A 481 18.40 28.94 -14.46
C GLY A 481 18.15 28.90 -15.96
N TRP A 482 17.00 29.42 -16.39
CA TRP A 482 16.60 29.45 -17.80
C TRP A 482 17.56 30.28 -18.69
N LYS A 483 18.24 31.27 -18.13
CA LYS A 483 19.17 32.17 -18.86
C LYS A 483 20.61 31.66 -18.90
N ARG A 484 20.97 30.59 -18.20
CA ARG A 484 22.33 30.02 -18.19
C ARG A 484 22.73 29.55 -19.58
N SER A 485 24.02 29.62 -19.90
CA SER A 485 24.60 28.97 -21.10
C SER A 485 24.31 27.49 -21.08
N ILE A 486 23.85 26.95 -22.21
CA ILE A 486 23.50 25.53 -22.33
C ILE A 486 24.65 24.73 -22.91
N GLU A 487 24.98 23.65 -22.26
CA GLU A 487 25.87 22.61 -22.76
C GLU A 487 25.08 21.29 -22.90
N PRO A 488 25.32 20.49 -23.96
CA PRO A 488 24.70 19.19 -24.10
C PRO A 488 24.94 18.32 -22.87
N TYR A 489 23.95 17.51 -22.52
CA TYR A 489 24.08 16.56 -21.40
C TYR A 489 25.08 15.47 -21.78
N ALA A 490 26.15 15.33 -20.98
CA ALA A 490 27.14 14.28 -21.15
C ALA A 490 26.66 13.00 -20.47
N PHE A 491 25.85 12.24 -21.19
CA PHE A 491 25.37 10.95 -20.71
C PHE A 491 26.53 9.95 -20.59
N GLN A 492 26.69 9.39 -19.41
CA GLN A 492 27.64 8.29 -19.20
C GLN A 492 26.85 6.99 -19.18
N LEU A 493 27.03 6.18 -20.22
CA LEU A 493 26.56 4.79 -20.17
C LEU A 493 27.17 4.11 -18.94
N LYS A 494 26.35 3.77 -17.96
CA LYS A 494 26.75 2.71 -17.03
C LYS A 494 26.96 1.49 -17.90
N LYS A 495 28.22 0.96 -17.94
CA LYS A 495 28.61 -0.15 -18.80
C LYS A 495 27.51 -1.23 -18.75
N GLU A 496 26.82 -1.46 -19.87
CA GLU A 496 25.97 -2.63 -20.01
C GLU A 496 26.82 -3.87 -19.77
N VAL A 497 26.53 -4.54 -18.69
CA VAL A 497 27.05 -5.87 -18.46
C VAL A 497 26.15 -6.79 -19.27
N LYS A 498 26.67 -7.37 -20.35
CA LYS A 498 25.92 -8.22 -21.28
C LYS A 498 25.19 -9.34 -20.51
N GLU A 499 23.92 -9.54 -20.78
CA GLU A 499 23.01 -10.47 -20.09
C GLU A 499 23.54 -11.90 -19.93
N ASP A 500 24.36 -12.37 -20.87
CA ASP A 500 24.79 -13.78 -20.94
C ASP A 500 26.06 -14.12 -20.12
N THR A 501 26.74 -13.16 -19.46
CA THR A 501 28.08 -13.41 -18.88
C THR A 501 28.35 -12.73 -17.53
N ILE A 502 27.35 -12.35 -16.73
CA ILE A 502 27.66 -11.83 -15.40
C ILE A 502 27.91 -13.01 -14.43
N SER A 503 29.11 -13.56 -14.55
CA SER A 503 29.67 -14.35 -13.46
C SER A 503 30.17 -13.36 -12.40
N LEU A 504 29.32 -13.10 -11.38
CA LEU A 504 29.78 -12.36 -10.20
C LEU A 504 30.95 -13.13 -9.58
N PRO A 505 32.01 -12.45 -9.15
CA PRO A 505 33.14 -13.07 -8.46
C PRO A 505 32.72 -13.46 -7.03
N LEU A 506 31.81 -14.43 -6.89
CA LEU A 506 31.34 -14.92 -5.61
C LEU A 506 32.44 -15.70 -4.87
N CYS A 507 32.33 -15.79 -3.56
CA CYS A 507 33.19 -16.66 -2.74
C CYS A 507 32.78 -18.12 -2.92
N LEU A 508 31.51 -18.38 -3.21
CA LEU A 508 31.01 -19.69 -3.57
C LEU A 508 31.49 -20.06 -4.99
N LYS A 509 32.51 -20.91 -5.08
CA LYS A 509 33.15 -21.25 -6.36
C LYS A 509 32.33 -22.10 -7.30
N GLN A 510 31.42 -22.94 -6.76
CA GLN A 510 30.47 -23.80 -7.50
C GLN A 510 29.26 -24.04 -6.63
N THR A 511 28.06 -24.08 -7.26
CA THR A 511 26.86 -24.55 -6.56
C THR A 511 27.07 -26.00 -6.17
N PRO A 512 27.07 -26.35 -4.89
CA PRO A 512 27.34 -27.70 -4.45
C PRO A 512 26.27 -28.65 -4.97
N LYS A 513 26.62 -29.93 -5.03
CA LYS A 513 25.66 -31.00 -5.34
C LYS A 513 24.99 -31.47 -4.04
N MET A 514 23.68 -31.61 -4.08
CA MET A 514 22.91 -32.22 -3.00
C MET A 514 23.40 -33.65 -2.77
N THR A 515 23.63 -34.02 -1.49
CA THR A 515 23.84 -35.40 -1.06
C THR A 515 22.70 -35.81 -0.17
N ASN A 516 22.31 -37.10 -0.18
CA ASN A 516 21.26 -37.64 0.71
C ASN A 516 21.63 -37.51 2.18
N GLU A 517 22.90 -37.44 2.50
CA GLU A 517 23.44 -37.26 3.86
C GLU A 517 23.15 -35.84 4.41
N SER A 518 22.82 -34.89 3.56
CA SER A 518 22.47 -33.52 3.98
C SER A 518 21.10 -33.43 4.62
N ILE A 519 20.20 -34.40 4.38
CA ILE A 519 18.83 -34.38 4.86
C ILE A 519 18.69 -35.33 6.04
N LYS A 520 18.23 -34.81 7.18
CA LYS A 520 17.94 -35.58 8.38
C LYS A 520 16.57 -36.24 8.31
N TYR A 521 15.53 -35.47 7.89
CA TYR A 521 14.21 -36.00 7.60
C TYR A 521 13.46 -35.05 6.62
N SER A 522 12.43 -35.58 5.97
CA SER A 522 11.45 -34.82 5.20
C SER A 522 10.04 -35.29 5.57
N LYS A 523 9.10 -34.33 5.70
CA LYS A 523 7.68 -34.57 5.98
C LYS A 523 6.82 -33.77 5.03
N LYS A 524 5.90 -34.42 4.34
CA LYS A 524 4.93 -33.78 3.45
C LYS A 524 3.63 -33.50 4.18
N TRP A 525 3.04 -32.36 3.90
CA TRP A 525 1.74 -31.89 4.36
C TRP A 525 0.83 -31.66 3.15
N PRO A 526 0.20 -32.75 2.60
CA PRO A 526 -0.50 -32.68 1.32
C PRO A 526 -1.64 -31.67 1.29
N GLU A 527 -2.40 -31.52 2.39
CA GLU A 527 -3.52 -30.57 2.51
C GLU A 527 -3.06 -29.12 2.41
N LEU A 528 -1.81 -28.83 2.82
CA LEU A 528 -1.21 -27.49 2.76
C LEU A 528 -0.39 -27.29 1.49
N GLY A 529 -0.11 -28.35 0.74
CA GLY A 529 0.84 -28.31 -0.37
C GLY A 529 2.27 -28.00 0.07
N VAL A 530 2.65 -28.34 1.31
CA VAL A 530 3.93 -28.00 1.94
C VAL A 530 4.79 -29.24 2.14
N GLU A 531 6.09 -29.10 1.92
CA GLU A 531 7.11 -30.06 2.34
C GLU A 531 8.05 -29.41 3.35
N GLU A 532 8.19 -30.03 4.52
CA GLU A 532 9.12 -29.63 5.58
C GLU A 532 10.35 -30.56 5.56
N ILE A 533 11.55 -29.98 5.49
CA ILE A 533 12.81 -30.71 5.40
C ILE A 533 13.74 -30.20 6.48
N GLN A 534 14.29 -31.08 7.29
CA GLN A 534 15.31 -30.79 8.28
C GLN A 534 16.68 -31.21 7.76
N LEU A 535 17.62 -30.28 7.69
CA LEU A 535 19.00 -30.60 7.32
C LEU A 535 19.82 -31.07 8.54
N THR A 536 20.90 -31.79 8.26
CA THR A 536 21.81 -32.32 9.28
C THR A 536 22.56 -31.24 10.04
N ASN A 537 22.80 -30.07 9.44
CA ASN A 537 23.43 -28.92 10.09
C ASN A 537 22.47 -28.09 10.97
N GLY A 538 21.18 -28.42 11.00
CA GLY A 538 20.19 -27.69 11.82
C GLY A 538 19.25 -26.76 11.06
N VAL A 539 19.51 -26.46 9.80
CA VAL A 539 18.60 -25.66 8.96
C VAL A 539 17.32 -26.42 8.68
N LYS A 540 16.17 -25.74 8.80
CA LYS A 540 14.86 -26.22 8.36
C LYS A 540 14.48 -25.55 7.05
N LEU A 541 14.00 -26.33 6.07
CA LEU A 541 13.39 -25.79 4.87
C LEU A 541 11.87 -26.05 4.91
N ILE A 542 11.08 -25.06 4.51
CA ILE A 542 9.63 -25.17 4.30
C ILE A 542 9.39 -24.79 2.84
N VAL A 543 8.90 -25.73 2.05
CA VAL A 543 8.77 -25.60 0.60
C VAL A 543 7.31 -25.71 0.20
N ARG A 544 6.78 -24.67 -0.45
CA ARG A 544 5.40 -24.65 -0.94
C ARG A 544 5.36 -24.13 -2.39
N PRO A 545 5.43 -25.02 -3.37
CA PRO A 545 5.27 -24.65 -4.77
C PRO A 545 3.80 -24.32 -5.08
N THR A 546 3.57 -23.41 -6.01
CA THR A 546 2.27 -23.09 -6.58
C THR A 546 2.35 -23.18 -8.11
N LEU A 547 1.20 -23.16 -8.79
CA LEU A 547 1.14 -23.16 -10.25
C LEU A 547 0.46 -21.89 -10.80
N GLU A 548 0.16 -20.91 -9.98
CA GLU A 548 -0.88 -19.93 -10.24
C GLU A 548 -0.39 -18.50 -10.44
N GLU A 549 0.88 -18.21 -10.28
CA GLU A 549 1.47 -16.93 -10.61
C GLU A 549 2.58 -17.09 -11.65
N ASP A 550 3.08 -15.97 -12.15
CA ASP A 550 4.32 -15.96 -12.94
C ASP A 550 5.39 -16.76 -12.24
N SER A 551 6.28 -17.34 -13.05
CA SER A 551 7.38 -18.20 -12.61
C SER A 551 8.33 -17.45 -11.66
N THR A 552 7.83 -17.08 -10.48
CA THR A 552 8.53 -16.34 -9.44
C THR A 552 8.76 -17.22 -8.22
N LEU A 553 10.01 -17.25 -7.76
CA LEU A 553 10.45 -17.82 -6.50
C LEU A 553 10.53 -16.73 -5.44
N TYR A 554 9.81 -16.89 -4.34
CA TYR A 554 9.97 -16.12 -3.12
C TYR A 554 10.73 -16.95 -2.09
N LEU A 555 11.74 -16.32 -1.48
CA LEU A 555 12.58 -16.92 -0.46
C LEU A 555 12.57 -16.06 0.80
N ALA A 556 12.45 -16.70 1.95
CA ALA A 556 12.70 -16.05 3.23
C ALA A 556 13.65 -16.91 4.07
N VAL A 557 14.63 -16.28 4.66
CA VAL A 557 15.48 -16.85 5.71
C VAL A 557 15.07 -16.20 7.01
N VAL A 558 14.73 -17.00 8.03
CA VAL A 558 14.29 -16.50 9.34
C VAL A 558 15.08 -17.23 10.41
N GLY A 559 15.76 -16.49 11.26
CA GLY A 559 16.58 -17.05 12.35
C GLY A 559 16.30 -16.37 13.68
N ARG A 560 16.48 -17.10 14.76
CA ARG A 560 16.38 -16.59 16.13
C ARG A 560 17.65 -15.80 16.48
N GLY A 561 17.47 -14.61 17.03
CA GLY A 561 18.50 -13.67 17.45
C GLY A 561 18.21 -12.26 16.93
N GLY A 562 18.31 -11.29 17.83
CA GLY A 562 18.03 -9.89 17.54
C GLY A 562 18.51 -8.96 18.66
N THR A 563 18.08 -7.71 18.60
CA THR A 563 18.58 -6.66 19.50
C THR A 563 18.27 -6.89 20.99
N ALA A 564 17.18 -7.58 21.32
CA ALA A 564 16.83 -7.91 22.73
C ALA A 564 17.71 -8.99 23.36
N ASP A 565 18.48 -9.72 22.56
CA ASP A 565 19.47 -10.69 23.04
C ASP A 565 20.77 -10.00 23.52
N LEU A 566 20.90 -8.70 23.26
CA LEU A 566 22.07 -7.89 23.59
C LEU A 566 21.83 -7.09 24.87
N THR A 567 22.88 -6.94 25.68
CA THR A 567 22.86 -5.96 26.77
C THR A 567 22.77 -4.54 26.21
N THR A 568 22.25 -3.57 26.97
CA THR A 568 22.16 -2.17 26.56
C THR A 568 23.49 -1.62 26.03
N GLN A 569 24.61 -2.00 26.65
CA GLN A 569 25.93 -1.58 26.20
C GLN A 569 26.34 -2.20 24.85
N GLN A 570 25.95 -3.46 24.60
CA GLN A 570 26.15 -4.12 23.31
C GLN A 570 25.24 -3.52 22.25
N GLN A 571 23.98 -3.21 22.55
CA GLN A 571 23.05 -2.54 21.64
C GLN A 571 23.61 -1.19 21.14
N LEU A 572 24.25 -0.42 22.03
CA LEU A 572 24.90 0.83 21.64
C LEU A 572 26.11 0.63 20.73
N LYS A 573 26.89 -0.45 20.92
CA LYS A 573 28.06 -0.78 20.12
C LYS A 573 27.72 -1.44 18.79
N LEU A 574 26.55 -2.05 18.67
CA LEU A 574 26.06 -2.79 17.52
C LEU A 574 24.81 -2.12 16.92
N HIS A 575 24.62 -0.83 17.25
CA HIS A 575 23.48 -0.04 16.75
C HIS A 575 23.38 -0.16 15.24
N ASP A 576 22.19 -0.52 14.79
CA ASP A 576 21.79 -0.66 13.38
C ASP A 576 22.76 -1.50 12.50
N ALA A 577 23.40 -2.49 13.13
CA ALA A 577 24.47 -3.27 12.51
C ALA A 577 24.05 -3.92 11.19
N VAL A 578 22.81 -4.45 11.14
CA VAL A 578 22.30 -5.13 9.95
C VAL A 578 22.13 -4.16 8.79
N SER A 579 21.60 -2.97 9.03
CA SER A 579 21.44 -1.93 8.01
C SER A 579 22.78 -1.42 7.48
N TYR A 580 23.73 -1.11 8.37
CA TYR A 580 25.04 -0.63 7.93
C TYR A 580 25.84 -1.66 7.14
N VAL A 581 25.76 -2.94 7.50
CA VAL A 581 26.42 -4.01 6.75
C VAL A 581 25.71 -4.28 5.42
N ASP A 582 24.38 -4.10 5.37
CA ASP A 582 23.65 -4.29 4.11
C ASP A 582 24.07 -3.32 3.01
N MET A 583 24.44 -2.10 3.36
CA MET A 583 24.91 -1.08 2.40
C MET A 583 26.20 -1.48 1.67
N GLY A 584 27.03 -2.35 2.24
CA GLY A 584 28.34 -2.68 1.71
C GLY A 584 28.38 -3.64 0.52
N GLY A 585 27.23 -4.17 0.05
CA GLY A 585 27.20 -5.16 -1.04
C GLY A 585 27.65 -6.55 -0.58
N LEU A 586 28.54 -7.20 -1.36
CA LEU A 586 29.16 -8.48 -1.05
C LEU A 586 30.67 -8.34 -0.97
N SER A 587 31.34 -9.26 -0.31
CA SER A 587 32.81 -9.20 -0.05
C SER A 587 33.63 -8.95 -1.30
N LYS A 588 33.21 -9.44 -2.47
CA LYS A 588 33.93 -9.26 -3.76
C LYS A 588 33.13 -8.47 -4.79
N VAL A 589 31.93 -7.99 -4.44
CA VAL A 589 31.01 -7.31 -5.34
C VAL A 589 30.50 -6.03 -4.67
N PRO A 590 30.95 -4.86 -5.13
CA PRO A 590 30.44 -3.59 -4.61
C PRO A 590 28.93 -3.46 -4.72
N SER A 591 28.29 -2.68 -3.84
CA SER A 591 26.85 -2.47 -3.76
C SER A 591 26.23 -2.02 -5.09
N ASP A 592 26.86 -1.08 -5.80
CA ASP A 592 26.35 -0.58 -7.10
C ASP A 592 26.33 -1.66 -8.18
N THR A 593 27.40 -2.49 -8.21
CA THR A 593 27.48 -3.64 -9.14
C THR A 593 26.44 -4.68 -8.79
N LEU A 594 26.27 -4.98 -7.50
CA LEU A 594 25.26 -5.91 -7.03
C LEU A 594 23.85 -5.44 -7.40
N LEU A 595 23.53 -4.16 -7.15
CA LEU A 595 22.24 -3.56 -7.49
C LEU A 595 21.97 -3.61 -9.00
N THR A 596 22.99 -3.34 -9.81
CA THR A 596 22.89 -3.43 -11.27
C THR A 596 22.52 -4.84 -11.71
N VAL A 597 23.22 -5.86 -11.19
CA VAL A 597 22.93 -7.27 -11.51
C VAL A 597 21.56 -7.70 -11.02
N MET A 598 21.20 -7.34 -9.79
CA MET A 598 19.89 -7.65 -9.23
C MET A 598 18.77 -7.04 -10.09
N THR A 599 18.93 -5.78 -10.52
CA THR A 599 17.95 -5.11 -11.40
C THR A 599 17.83 -5.82 -12.75
N GLN A 600 18.95 -6.16 -13.38
CA GLN A 600 18.95 -6.83 -14.69
C GLN A 600 18.34 -8.23 -14.65
N GLN A 601 18.60 -8.97 -13.57
CA GLN A 601 18.05 -10.32 -13.38
C GLN A 601 16.71 -10.35 -12.65
N GLN A 602 16.10 -9.20 -12.39
CA GLN A 602 14.84 -9.07 -11.63
C GLN A 602 14.91 -9.76 -10.26
N LEU A 603 16.05 -9.64 -9.57
CA LEU A 603 16.24 -10.13 -8.23
C LEU A 603 15.86 -9.04 -7.21
N SER A 604 15.24 -9.45 -6.11
CA SER A 604 15.04 -8.60 -4.95
C SER A 604 15.65 -9.27 -3.73
N MET A 605 16.27 -8.49 -2.86
CA MET A 605 16.81 -8.98 -1.60
C MET A 605 16.80 -7.84 -0.57
N THR A 606 16.31 -8.13 0.63
CA THR A 606 16.33 -7.22 1.78
C THR A 606 16.68 -8.00 3.03
N VAL A 607 17.44 -7.38 3.92
CA VAL A 607 17.77 -7.93 5.23
C VAL A 607 17.23 -7.05 6.34
N GLY A 608 16.97 -7.61 7.51
CA GLY A 608 16.52 -6.86 8.68
C GLY A 608 16.60 -7.68 9.95
N GLU A 609 16.57 -6.98 11.07
CA GLU A 609 16.43 -7.59 12.39
C GLU A 609 15.35 -6.86 13.20
N ASP A 610 14.70 -7.58 14.09
CA ASP A 610 13.82 -7.04 15.11
C ASP A 610 14.36 -7.37 16.52
N ALA A 611 13.55 -7.20 17.53
CA ALA A 611 13.98 -7.47 18.90
C ALA A 611 14.49 -8.91 19.10
N TYR A 612 13.89 -9.90 18.42
CA TYR A 612 14.15 -11.32 18.69
C TYR A 612 14.51 -12.14 17.45
N TRP A 613 14.37 -11.58 16.24
CA TRP A 613 14.51 -12.30 14.99
C TRP A 613 15.31 -11.50 13.99
N HIS A 614 16.09 -12.21 13.17
CA HIS A 614 16.66 -11.66 11.95
C HIS A 614 16.08 -12.37 10.74
N GLN A 615 15.98 -11.66 9.63
CA GLN A 615 15.37 -12.18 8.41
C GLN A 615 16.06 -11.64 7.15
N LEU A 616 16.10 -12.47 6.12
CA LEU A 616 16.45 -12.08 4.77
C LEU A 616 15.30 -12.49 3.87
N LEU A 617 14.73 -11.53 3.14
CA LEU A 617 13.66 -11.74 2.17
C LEU A 617 14.22 -11.55 0.76
N ALA A 618 13.92 -12.47 -0.13
CA ALA A 618 14.41 -12.40 -1.51
C ALA A 618 13.38 -12.94 -2.50
N SER A 619 13.47 -12.52 -3.75
CA SER A 619 12.67 -13.08 -4.85
C SER A 619 13.40 -13.01 -6.18
N SER A 620 13.01 -13.91 -7.10
CA SER A 620 13.51 -13.93 -8.48
C SER A 620 12.54 -14.65 -9.42
N PRO A 621 12.61 -14.39 -10.72
CA PRO A 621 12.11 -15.36 -11.70
C PRO A 621 12.77 -16.73 -11.49
N GLU A 622 12.06 -17.83 -11.72
CA GLU A 622 12.59 -19.19 -11.53
C GLU A 622 13.89 -19.43 -12.31
N LYS A 623 13.98 -18.91 -13.54
CA LYS A 623 15.18 -19.02 -14.40
C LYS A 623 16.45 -18.51 -13.71
N HIS A 624 16.31 -17.61 -12.74
CA HIS A 624 17.40 -17.04 -11.96
C HIS A 624 17.49 -17.58 -10.52
N ALA A 625 16.70 -18.62 -10.17
CA ALA A 625 16.69 -19.20 -8.83
C ALA A 625 18.08 -19.62 -8.31
N THR A 626 18.94 -20.14 -9.18
CA THR A 626 20.32 -20.49 -8.80
C THR A 626 21.14 -19.27 -8.43
N ALA A 627 21.02 -18.18 -9.19
CA ALA A 627 21.70 -16.93 -8.90
C ALA A 627 21.19 -16.36 -7.57
N LEU A 628 19.87 -16.38 -7.35
CA LEU A 628 19.27 -15.93 -6.09
C LEU A 628 19.81 -16.71 -4.88
N LEU A 629 19.80 -18.05 -4.94
CA LEU A 629 20.29 -18.90 -3.84
C LEU A 629 21.77 -18.63 -3.54
N ASN A 630 22.60 -18.46 -4.56
CA ASN A 630 24.01 -18.13 -4.38
C ASN A 630 24.18 -16.74 -3.77
N LEU A 631 23.44 -15.73 -4.23
CA LEU A 631 23.51 -14.38 -3.69
C LEU A 631 23.01 -14.30 -2.24
N VAL A 632 21.94 -15.02 -1.89
CA VAL A 632 21.46 -15.13 -0.52
C VAL A 632 22.54 -15.73 0.39
N TYR A 633 23.18 -16.82 -0.02
CA TYR A 633 24.26 -17.44 0.73
C TYR A 633 25.47 -16.50 0.89
N GLU A 634 25.88 -15.82 -0.21
CA GLU A 634 26.96 -14.83 -0.16
C GLU A 634 26.64 -13.67 0.78
N LYS A 635 25.40 -13.15 0.73
CA LYS A 635 24.95 -12.07 1.62
C LYS A 635 24.96 -12.48 3.08
N MET A 636 24.58 -13.71 3.39
CA MET A 636 24.61 -14.25 4.75
C MET A 636 26.02 -14.45 5.27
N CYS A 637 26.93 -15.02 4.47
CA CYS A 637 28.22 -15.48 4.91
C CYS A 637 29.39 -14.54 4.58
N PHE A 638 29.27 -13.78 3.48
CA PHE A 638 30.33 -12.95 2.91
C PHE A 638 29.82 -11.54 2.56
N PRO A 639 29.14 -10.82 3.51
CA PRO A 639 28.72 -9.45 3.26
C PRO A 639 29.93 -8.57 2.94
N GLY A 640 29.72 -7.58 2.10
CA GLY A 640 30.72 -6.56 1.77
C GLY A 640 30.82 -5.52 2.90
N VAL A 641 31.90 -4.76 2.88
CA VAL A 641 32.11 -3.60 3.75
C VAL A 641 32.45 -2.41 2.86
N ASN A 642 31.69 -1.35 3.00
CA ASN A 642 32.00 -0.06 2.38
C ASN A 642 32.33 0.95 3.47
N HIS A 643 33.62 1.20 3.72
CA HIS A 643 34.09 2.10 4.77
C HIS A 643 33.71 3.57 4.48
N GLU A 644 33.65 3.97 3.22
CA GLU A 644 33.35 5.34 2.80
C GLU A 644 31.85 5.67 3.04
N ASP A 645 30.94 4.84 2.49
CA ASP A 645 29.50 4.99 2.69
C ASP A 645 29.13 4.92 4.19
N PHE A 646 29.79 4.02 4.93
CA PHE A 646 29.60 3.91 6.38
C PHE A 646 29.99 5.20 7.10
N ALA A 647 31.18 5.75 6.78
CA ALA A 647 31.66 6.98 7.39
C ALA A 647 30.75 8.18 7.06
N GLU A 648 30.30 8.28 5.81
CA GLU A 648 29.35 9.32 5.39
C GLU A 648 28.00 9.19 6.11
N THR A 649 27.46 7.99 6.24
CA THR A 649 26.21 7.74 6.96
C THR A 649 26.32 8.11 8.42
N ILE A 650 27.39 7.68 9.10
CA ILE A 650 27.65 8.05 10.50
C ILE A 650 27.79 9.57 10.68
N ALA A 651 28.48 10.24 9.75
CA ALA A 651 28.63 11.69 9.79
C ALA A 651 27.26 12.39 9.63
N SER A 652 26.43 11.92 8.72
CA SER A 652 25.07 12.42 8.51
C SER A 652 24.19 12.22 9.74
N GLU A 653 24.25 11.06 10.36
CA GLU A 653 23.48 10.78 11.59
C GLU A 653 23.97 11.61 12.78
N GLN A 654 25.28 11.79 12.91
CA GLN A 654 25.86 12.68 13.93
C GLN A 654 25.41 14.14 13.74
N GLU A 655 25.35 14.57 12.48
CA GLU A 655 24.84 15.91 12.15
C GLU A 655 23.38 16.03 12.55
N ASN A 656 22.57 15.03 12.24
CA ASN A 656 21.15 14.98 12.60
C ASN A 656 20.92 14.99 14.12
N LEU A 657 21.69 14.18 14.89
CA LEU A 657 21.66 14.22 16.36
C LEU A 657 22.13 15.55 16.95
N GLY A 658 22.93 16.32 16.21
CA GLY A 658 23.45 17.60 16.69
C GLY A 658 22.58 18.81 16.37
N LYS A 659 21.66 18.66 15.45
CA LYS A 659 20.67 19.69 15.11
C LYS A 659 19.53 19.77 16.14
N GLU A 660 19.36 18.77 16.99
CA GLU A 660 18.49 18.88 18.16
C GLU A 660 19.11 19.82 19.19
N THR A 661 18.73 21.09 19.19
CA THR A 661 19.11 22.05 20.24
C THR A 661 18.49 21.65 21.58
N LEU A 662 19.04 22.16 22.70
CA LEU A 662 18.42 21.97 24.04
C LEU A 662 16.97 22.47 24.06
N LEU A 663 16.66 23.46 23.21
CA LEU A 663 15.33 24.02 23.02
C LEU A 663 14.45 23.06 22.21
N ASP A 664 15.02 22.35 21.21
CA ASP A 664 14.31 21.32 20.46
C ASP A 664 14.02 20.11 21.33
N LYS A 665 14.91 19.74 22.24
CA LYS A 665 14.66 18.72 23.27
C LYS A 665 13.61 19.16 24.30
N LEU A 666 13.45 20.45 24.52
CA LEU A 666 12.44 21.06 25.40
C LEU A 666 11.12 21.34 24.66
N LEU A 667 11.17 21.64 23.35
CA LEU A 667 10.03 21.99 22.51
C LEU A 667 9.58 20.83 21.61
N ALA A 668 10.49 19.95 21.20
CA ALA A 668 10.18 18.70 20.49
C ALA A 668 9.71 17.64 21.49
N HIS A 669 8.60 17.89 22.13
CA HIS A 669 7.76 16.82 22.62
C HIS A 669 7.17 16.09 21.40
N ASP A 670 7.97 15.22 20.77
CA ASP A 670 7.42 14.16 19.95
C ASP A 670 6.67 13.22 20.92
N SER A 671 5.48 13.66 21.28
CA SER A 671 4.63 12.98 22.25
C SER A 671 4.23 11.60 21.74
N ASP A 672 4.22 11.39 20.41
CA ASP A 672 3.95 10.08 19.80
C ASP A 672 5.13 9.14 20.00
N ARG A 673 6.34 9.59 19.74
CA ARG A 673 7.55 8.81 20.00
C ARG A 673 7.72 8.48 21.49
N LEU A 674 7.48 9.48 22.37
CA LEU A 674 7.56 9.27 23.81
C LEU A 674 6.50 8.30 24.31
N MET A 675 5.30 8.37 23.76
CA MET A 675 4.20 7.45 24.05
C MET A 675 4.57 6.01 23.60
N THR A 676 4.99 5.85 22.35
CA THR A 676 5.42 4.57 21.77
C THR A 676 6.57 3.97 22.57
N ASN A 677 7.65 4.71 22.81
CA ASN A 677 8.79 4.24 23.60
C ASN A 677 8.40 3.86 25.04
N THR A 678 7.43 4.57 25.63
CA THR A 678 6.93 4.23 26.96
C THR A 678 6.17 2.90 26.93
N ILE A 679 5.28 2.71 25.94
CA ILE A 679 4.56 1.45 25.76
C ILE A 679 5.55 0.31 25.56
N ASP A 680 6.49 0.42 24.63
CA ASP A 680 7.49 -0.62 24.33
C ASP A 680 8.32 -1.01 25.54
N SER A 681 8.71 -0.02 26.34
CA SER A 681 9.41 -0.27 27.61
C SER A 681 8.55 -1.04 28.62
N LEU A 682 7.24 -0.77 28.67
CA LEU A 682 6.32 -1.37 29.63
C LEU A 682 5.86 -2.78 29.22
N VAL A 683 5.76 -3.04 27.93
CA VAL A 683 5.39 -4.36 27.38
C VAL A 683 6.61 -5.26 27.12
N GLY A 684 7.81 -4.77 27.44
CA GLY A 684 9.03 -5.56 27.34
C GLY A 684 9.51 -5.82 25.91
N ASN A 685 9.40 -4.86 25.01
CA ASN A 685 9.94 -4.98 23.65
C ASN A 685 11.44 -4.65 23.53
N GLY A 686 12.17 -4.55 24.64
CA GLY A 686 13.63 -4.64 24.77
C GLY A 686 14.52 -3.59 24.10
N THR A 687 14.01 -2.89 23.05
CA THR A 687 14.82 -1.96 22.22
C THR A 687 14.74 -0.49 22.68
N ALA A 688 13.74 -0.13 23.44
CA ALA A 688 13.43 1.28 23.78
C ALA A 688 14.50 2.03 24.62
N ASN A 689 15.45 1.31 25.21
CA ASN A 689 16.43 1.93 26.11
C ASN A 689 17.72 2.37 25.41
N SER A 690 18.15 1.71 24.32
CA SER A 690 19.40 2.02 23.63
C SER A 690 19.30 3.29 22.79
N GLU A 691 18.19 3.52 22.10
CA GLU A 691 17.98 4.74 21.31
C GLU A 691 18.02 6.03 22.14
N ARG A 692 17.52 5.98 23.40
CA ARG A 692 17.60 7.11 24.33
C ARG A 692 19.01 7.46 24.74
N LEU A 693 19.92 6.50 24.71
CA LEU A 693 21.32 6.63 25.11
C LEU A 693 22.21 6.92 23.90
N LEU A 694 21.65 6.96 22.69
CA LEU A 694 22.41 7.24 21.47
C LEU A 694 22.92 8.69 21.52
N THR A 695 24.23 8.85 21.32
CA THR A 695 24.91 10.13 21.30
C THR A 695 25.85 10.24 20.10
N LYS A 696 26.29 11.44 19.74
CA LYS A 696 27.35 11.61 18.73
C LYS A 696 28.61 10.80 19.05
N ALA A 697 28.95 10.66 20.32
CA ALA A 697 30.12 9.91 20.76
C ALA A 697 29.91 8.39 20.57
N THR A 698 28.71 7.88 20.89
CA THR A 698 28.41 6.45 20.66
C THR A 698 28.35 6.11 19.17
N LEU A 699 27.76 6.97 18.33
CA LEU A 699 27.80 6.79 16.87
C LEU A 699 29.23 6.81 16.32
N LYS A 700 30.06 7.75 16.77
CA LYS A 700 31.46 7.82 16.37
C LYS A 700 32.30 6.59 16.79
N ALA A 701 31.88 5.92 17.85
CA ALA A 701 32.57 4.73 18.38
C ALA A 701 32.14 3.43 17.65
N LEU A 702 31.18 3.48 16.71
CA LEU A 702 30.80 2.31 15.93
C LEU A 702 31.96 1.87 15.05
N ASN A 703 32.13 0.54 14.94
CA ASN A 703 33.17 -0.08 14.14
C ASN A 703 32.56 -1.09 13.19
N ILE A 704 32.69 -0.84 11.88
CA ILE A 704 32.05 -1.65 10.84
C ILE A 704 32.51 -3.12 10.85
N ASP A 705 33.74 -3.42 11.26
CA ASP A 705 34.23 -4.79 11.35
C ASP A 705 33.50 -5.55 12.50
N SER A 706 33.29 -4.87 13.62
CA SER A 706 32.50 -5.42 14.74
C SER A 706 31.04 -5.65 14.35
N LEU A 707 30.44 -4.72 13.60
CA LEU A 707 29.08 -4.84 13.08
C LEU A 707 28.98 -6.01 12.10
N THR A 708 29.96 -6.15 11.19
CA THR A 708 30.06 -7.26 10.24
C THR A 708 30.24 -8.59 10.94
N HIS A 709 31.02 -8.63 12.03
CA HIS A 709 31.17 -9.85 12.83
C HIS A 709 29.83 -10.27 13.45
N TYR A 710 29.10 -9.35 14.06
CA TYR A 710 27.77 -9.60 14.60
C TYR A 710 26.80 -10.07 13.53
N TYR A 711 26.75 -9.42 12.38
CA TYR A 711 25.93 -9.81 11.25
C TYR A 711 26.19 -11.28 10.83
N LYS A 712 27.46 -11.67 10.72
CA LYS A 712 27.84 -13.06 10.37
C LYS A 712 27.46 -14.07 11.46
N GLN A 713 27.48 -13.66 12.71
CA GLN A 713 27.01 -14.53 13.80
C GLN A 713 25.49 -14.77 13.75
N LEU A 714 24.71 -13.76 13.30
CA LEU A 714 23.29 -13.91 13.10
C LEU A 714 22.98 -14.78 11.87
N PHE A 715 23.34 -14.31 10.69
CA PHE A 715 22.92 -14.90 9.43
C PHE A 715 23.69 -16.16 9.03
N GLY A 716 24.90 -16.32 9.48
CA GLY A 716 25.73 -17.48 9.19
C GLY A 716 25.45 -18.71 10.06
N ASN A 717 24.64 -18.59 11.12
CA ASN A 717 24.33 -19.66 12.04
C ASN A 717 23.18 -20.56 11.54
N PRO A 718 23.42 -21.86 11.23
CA PRO A 718 22.37 -22.77 10.78
C PRO A 718 21.40 -23.20 11.87
N ILE A 719 21.76 -23.07 13.15
CA ILE A 719 20.96 -23.58 14.28
C ILE A 719 19.73 -22.70 14.48
N GLY A 720 18.55 -23.28 14.33
CA GLY A 720 17.26 -22.55 14.44
C GLY A 720 16.93 -21.71 13.23
N LEU A 721 17.71 -21.80 12.15
CA LEU A 721 17.43 -21.12 10.89
C LEU A 721 16.35 -21.85 10.12
N THR A 722 15.34 -21.13 9.65
CA THR A 722 14.30 -21.64 8.76
C THR A 722 14.36 -20.92 7.44
N VAL A 723 14.43 -21.68 6.34
CA VAL A 723 14.37 -21.19 4.95
C VAL A 723 13.01 -21.55 4.37
N ILE A 724 12.28 -20.55 3.91
CA ILE A 724 10.94 -20.69 3.36
C ILE A 724 11.02 -20.42 1.85
N LEU A 725 10.53 -21.35 1.04
CA LEU A 725 10.46 -21.27 -0.41
C LEU A 725 9.00 -21.36 -0.84
N THR A 726 8.46 -20.31 -1.44
CA THR A 726 7.09 -20.28 -1.99
C THR A 726 7.12 -19.74 -3.41
N GLY A 727 6.14 -20.10 -4.24
CA GLY A 727 6.03 -19.54 -5.59
C GLY A 727 5.86 -20.60 -6.68
N ASN A 728 5.78 -20.10 -7.90
CA ASN A 728 5.68 -20.95 -9.08
C ASN A 728 7.07 -21.32 -9.57
N PHE A 729 7.55 -22.48 -9.16
CA PHE A 729 8.86 -22.99 -9.53
C PHE A 729 8.89 -24.52 -9.59
N ASN A 730 9.81 -25.06 -10.39
CA ASN A 730 10.03 -26.48 -10.48
C ASN A 730 10.80 -26.98 -9.24
N VAL A 731 10.10 -27.73 -8.38
CA VAL A 731 10.68 -28.28 -7.13
C VAL A 731 11.91 -29.16 -7.43
N GLY A 732 11.85 -29.99 -8.48
CA GLY A 732 12.99 -30.85 -8.88
C GLY A 732 14.25 -30.10 -9.27
N HIS A 733 14.11 -28.83 -9.67
CA HIS A 733 15.20 -27.95 -10.05
C HIS A 733 15.71 -27.09 -8.88
N VAL A 734 14.79 -26.46 -8.13
CA VAL A 734 15.12 -25.50 -7.08
C VAL A 734 15.51 -26.17 -5.77
N LEU A 735 14.75 -27.17 -5.32
CA LEU A 735 14.94 -27.78 -4.00
C LEU A 735 16.33 -28.43 -3.82
N PRO A 736 16.87 -29.22 -4.79
CA PRO A 736 18.20 -29.81 -4.63
C PRO A 736 19.29 -28.73 -4.46
N LYS A 737 19.16 -27.61 -5.15
CA LYS A 737 20.08 -26.49 -5.06
C LYS A 737 19.95 -25.77 -3.71
N ALA A 738 18.74 -25.53 -3.23
CA ALA A 738 18.51 -24.91 -1.93
C ALA A 738 19.10 -25.78 -0.81
N VAL A 739 18.81 -27.10 -0.81
CA VAL A 739 19.40 -28.04 0.15
C VAL A 739 20.92 -27.99 0.11
N ALA A 740 21.51 -28.09 -1.09
CA ALA A 740 22.96 -28.05 -1.24
C ALA A 740 23.58 -26.72 -0.79
N THR A 741 22.90 -25.60 -1.04
CA THR A 741 23.38 -24.26 -0.62
C THR A 741 23.36 -24.10 0.89
N PHE A 742 22.23 -24.36 1.52
CA PHE A 742 22.07 -24.14 2.96
C PHE A 742 22.72 -25.22 3.84
N ALA A 743 22.96 -26.42 3.32
CA ALA A 743 23.70 -27.47 4.04
C ALA A 743 25.19 -27.08 4.27
N GLN A 744 25.73 -26.09 3.56
CA GLN A 744 27.11 -25.61 3.76
C GLN A 744 27.28 -24.68 4.95
N LEU A 745 26.19 -24.13 5.51
CA LEU A 745 26.26 -23.27 6.67
C LEU A 745 26.86 -24.04 7.85
N GLN A 746 27.81 -23.41 8.52
CA GLN A 746 28.49 -23.97 9.69
C GLN A 746 28.18 -23.12 10.92
N ALA A 747 27.92 -23.80 12.04
CA ALA A 747 27.69 -23.08 13.29
C ALA A 747 28.94 -22.27 13.68
N PRO A 748 28.77 -21.02 14.13
CA PRO A 748 29.89 -20.21 14.58
C PRO A 748 30.55 -20.87 15.83
N ALA A 749 31.86 -20.71 15.96
CA ALA A 749 32.61 -21.25 17.10
C ALA A 749 32.08 -20.72 18.44
N THR A 750 31.57 -19.49 18.45
CA THR A 750 30.94 -18.85 19.62
C THR A 750 29.59 -18.31 19.18
N PRO A 751 28.49 -19.07 19.38
CA PRO A 751 27.16 -18.58 19.07
C PRO A 751 26.77 -17.43 19.99
N LEU A 752 25.93 -16.52 19.47
CA LEU A 752 25.37 -15.45 20.29
C LEU A 752 24.50 -16.04 21.41
N PRO A 753 24.65 -15.55 22.64
CA PRO A 753 23.76 -15.94 23.71
C PRO A 753 22.34 -15.42 23.41
N LEU A 754 21.35 -16.29 23.45
CA LEU A 754 19.96 -15.93 23.29
C LEU A 754 19.33 -15.62 24.65
N ASN A 755 18.68 -14.45 24.75
CA ASN A 755 17.94 -14.09 25.96
C ASN A 755 16.57 -14.76 25.93
N ASN A 756 16.34 -15.66 26.86
CA ASN A 756 15.07 -16.36 27.07
C ASN A 756 14.42 -16.00 28.41
N ASP A 757 14.84 -14.88 29.03
CA ASP A 757 14.25 -14.42 30.26
C ASP A 757 12.75 -14.22 30.13
N PRO A 758 11.92 -14.73 31.04
CA PRO A 758 10.49 -14.58 30.98
C PRO A 758 10.09 -13.11 31.13
N PHE A 759 9.06 -12.71 30.38
CA PHE A 759 8.50 -11.39 30.56
C PHE A 759 7.94 -11.22 31.97
N THR A 760 8.24 -10.09 32.61
CA THR A 760 7.71 -9.73 33.92
C THR A 760 6.64 -8.64 33.74
N PRO A 761 5.33 -8.99 33.79
CA PRO A 761 4.25 -8.03 33.66
C PRO A 761 4.19 -7.07 34.85
N ILE A 762 3.70 -5.87 34.61
CA ILE A 762 3.47 -4.86 35.66
C ILE A 762 2.37 -5.35 36.60
N LYS A 763 2.63 -5.34 37.92
CA LYS A 763 1.69 -5.80 38.94
C LYS A 763 0.99 -4.65 39.71
N ARG A 764 0.84 -3.50 39.08
CA ARG A 764 0.15 -2.32 39.63
C ARG A 764 -0.41 -1.47 38.54
N PRO A 765 -1.46 -0.67 38.79
CA PRO A 765 -1.94 0.26 37.78
C PRO A 765 -0.84 1.24 37.40
N TYR A 766 -0.70 1.47 36.10
CA TYR A 766 0.23 2.47 35.58
C TYR A 766 -0.53 3.46 34.70
N SER A 767 -0.30 4.76 34.89
CA SER A 767 -0.88 5.79 34.02
C SER A 767 0.15 6.86 33.75
N LYS A 768 0.32 7.23 32.46
CA LYS A 768 1.21 8.30 32.05
C LYS A 768 0.60 9.07 30.90
N GLY A 769 0.52 10.40 31.07
CA GLY A 769 0.09 11.33 30.02
C GLY A 769 1.27 12.06 29.42
N PHE A 770 1.13 12.42 28.15
CA PHE A 770 2.02 13.29 27.40
C PHE A 770 1.22 14.48 26.90
N GLU A 771 1.80 15.70 26.95
CA GLU A 771 1.23 16.89 26.37
C GLU A 771 1.86 17.17 25.01
N GLY A 772 1.07 17.46 24.00
CA GLY A 772 1.56 17.86 22.69
C GLY A 772 0.77 17.23 21.54
N GLY A 773 0.94 17.80 20.35
CA GLY A 773 0.23 17.45 19.14
C GLY A 773 -0.69 18.58 18.67
N ASN A 774 -0.87 18.66 17.36
CA ASN A 774 -1.84 19.57 16.73
C ASN A 774 -3.24 18.94 16.66
N ASP A 775 -3.42 17.78 17.28
CA ASP A 775 -4.61 16.98 17.17
C ASP A 775 -5.67 17.49 18.14
N HIS A 776 -6.87 17.78 17.64
CA HIS A 776 -8.03 18.15 18.47
C HIS A 776 -8.60 16.97 19.29
N GLN A 777 -7.84 15.87 19.43
CA GLN A 777 -8.26 14.66 20.12
C GLN A 777 -7.19 14.13 21.08
N THR A 778 -7.66 13.51 22.16
CA THR A 778 -6.82 12.71 23.06
C THR A 778 -6.75 11.28 22.53
N VAL A 779 -5.53 10.78 22.30
CA VAL A 779 -5.28 9.37 21.98
C VAL A 779 -4.93 8.62 23.25
N VAL A 780 -5.67 7.55 23.56
CA VAL A 780 -5.48 6.75 24.79
C VAL A 780 -5.28 5.29 24.44
N ASN A 781 -4.25 4.66 25.02
CA ASN A 781 -4.00 3.23 24.95
C ASN A 781 -4.24 2.60 26.33
N TYR A 782 -5.20 1.66 26.42
CA TYR A 782 -5.41 0.78 27.55
C TYR A 782 -4.77 -0.57 27.25
N ILE A 783 -3.77 -0.99 28.03
CA ILE A 783 -2.95 -2.15 27.75
C ILE A 783 -3.09 -3.17 28.88
N PHE A 784 -3.34 -4.43 28.51
CA PHE A 784 -3.34 -5.58 29.40
C PHE A 784 -2.27 -6.55 28.92
N SER A 785 -1.30 -6.85 29.75
CA SER A 785 -0.14 -7.68 29.40
C SER A 785 0.08 -8.79 30.42
N GLY A 786 0.55 -9.92 29.95
CA GLY A 786 0.83 -11.08 30.78
C GLY A 786 1.62 -12.18 30.07
N ASN A 787 1.82 -13.28 30.77
CA ASN A 787 2.40 -14.50 30.21
C ASN A 787 1.31 -15.52 29.87
N TYR A 788 1.57 -16.37 28.88
CA TYR A 788 0.69 -17.48 28.54
C TYR A 788 1.49 -18.72 28.17
N VAL A 789 0.85 -19.88 28.18
CA VAL A 789 1.46 -21.13 27.68
C VAL A 789 1.11 -21.27 26.20
N PRO A 790 2.10 -21.23 25.29
CA PRO A 790 1.86 -21.33 23.86
C PRO A 790 1.15 -22.62 23.47
N SER A 791 0.03 -22.49 22.78
CA SER A 791 -0.71 -23.58 22.17
C SER A 791 -1.67 -23.01 21.13
N LEU A 792 -2.05 -23.79 20.14
CA LEU A 792 -3.04 -23.38 19.14
C LEU A 792 -4.33 -22.89 19.81
N ARG A 793 -4.80 -23.58 20.83
CA ARG A 793 -6.01 -23.21 21.58
C ARG A 793 -5.88 -21.85 22.28
N ALA A 794 -4.73 -21.60 22.93
CA ALA A 794 -4.47 -20.32 23.58
C ALA A 794 -4.43 -19.18 22.55
N THR A 795 -3.71 -19.38 21.44
CA THR A 795 -3.60 -18.41 20.37
C THR A 795 -4.96 -18.08 19.74
N LEU A 796 -5.76 -19.10 19.41
CA LEU A 796 -7.11 -18.92 18.85
C LEU A 796 -8.05 -18.27 19.86
N GLY A 797 -7.95 -18.66 21.13
CA GLY A 797 -8.72 -18.04 22.21
C GLY A 797 -8.43 -16.56 22.37
N MET A 798 -7.16 -16.16 22.38
CA MET A 798 -6.74 -14.75 22.42
C MET A 798 -7.25 -13.96 21.21
N LYS A 799 -7.13 -14.51 20.01
CA LYS A 799 -7.66 -13.88 18.79
C LYS A 799 -9.17 -13.71 18.85
N LEU A 800 -9.92 -14.69 19.35
CA LEU A 800 -11.36 -14.61 19.58
C LEU A 800 -11.72 -13.54 20.62
N ILE A 801 -10.98 -13.47 21.74
CA ILE A 801 -11.17 -12.43 22.76
C ILE A 801 -10.95 -11.04 22.17
N ARG A 802 -9.87 -10.85 21.36
CA ARG A 802 -9.65 -9.58 20.67
C ARG A 802 -10.86 -9.17 19.83
N ASP A 803 -11.42 -10.10 19.05
CA ASP A 803 -12.55 -9.80 18.18
C ASP A 803 -13.85 -9.55 18.97
N VAL A 804 -14.07 -10.30 20.06
CA VAL A 804 -15.19 -10.03 21.00
C VAL A 804 -15.09 -8.65 21.62
N LEU A 805 -13.89 -8.28 22.09
CA LEU A 805 -13.65 -6.94 22.63
C LEU A 805 -13.83 -5.85 21.58
N GLN A 806 -13.31 -6.04 20.37
CA GLN A 806 -13.48 -5.12 19.26
C GLN A 806 -14.97 -4.86 18.98
N ASP A 807 -15.78 -5.92 18.85
CA ASP A 807 -17.22 -5.82 18.62
C ASP A 807 -17.94 -5.10 19.77
N ARG A 808 -17.58 -5.42 21.05
CA ARG A 808 -18.20 -4.78 22.23
C ARG A 808 -17.80 -3.32 22.38
N VAL A 809 -16.52 -3.00 22.20
CA VAL A 809 -16.01 -1.62 22.27
C VAL A 809 -16.64 -0.77 21.17
N LEU A 810 -16.71 -1.28 19.95
CA LEU A 810 -17.36 -0.60 18.84
C LEU A 810 -18.84 -0.32 19.16
N LYS A 811 -19.58 -1.33 19.58
CA LYS A 811 -21.00 -1.24 19.88
C LYS A 811 -21.30 -0.26 21.02
N VAL A 812 -20.52 -0.28 22.09
CA VAL A 812 -20.77 0.56 23.27
C VAL A 812 -20.26 1.98 23.03
N LEU A 813 -18.97 2.17 22.70
CA LEU A 813 -18.37 3.50 22.67
C LEU A 813 -18.70 4.28 21.39
N ARG A 814 -18.81 3.61 20.24
CA ARG A 814 -19.17 4.25 18.98
C ARG A 814 -20.68 4.26 18.77
N GLU A 815 -21.32 3.09 18.72
CA GLU A 815 -22.72 2.98 18.31
C GLU A 815 -23.72 3.44 19.40
N SER A 816 -23.42 3.24 20.70
CA SER A 816 -24.32 3.61 21.78
C SER A 816 -24.06 4.99 22.36
N GLU A 817 -22.80 5.31 22.63
CA GLU A 817 -22.39 6.54 23.33
C GLU A 817 -21.87 7.64 22.42
N ASN A 818 -21.46 7.34 21.18
CA ASN A 818 -20.89 8.26 20.18
C ASN A 818 -19.70 9.08 20.70
N ILE A 819 -18.83 8.49 21.51
CA ILE A 819 -17.69 9.19 22.09
C ILE A 819 -16.36 8.88 21.41
N VAL A 820 -16.36 7.92 20.47
CA VAL A 820 -15.21 7.55 19.65
C VAL A 820 -15.63 7.29 18.21
N TYR A 821 -14.76 7.56 17.23
CA TYR A 821 -15.03 7.22 15.83
C TYR A 821 -14.61 5.79 15.48
N SER A 822 -13.35 5.46 15.67
CA SER A 822 -12.76 4.19 15.26
C SER A 822 -11.94 3.57 16.41
N PRO A 823 -12.60 2.96 17.40
CA PRO A 823 -11.89 2.26 18.44
C PRO A 823 -11.23 1.02 17.87
N TYR A 824 -10.00 0.74 18.30
CA TYR A 824 -9.22 -0.37 17.79
C TYR A 824 -8.70 -1.24 18.93
N VAL A 825 -8.90 -2.55 18.82
CA VAL A 825 -8.36 -3.53 19.77
C VAL A 825 -7.31 -4.37 19.06
N ASP A 826 -6.07 -4.22 19.48
CA ASP A 826 -4.95 -5.01 18.99
C ASP A 826 -4.57 -6.12 19.95
N LEU A 827 -3.99 -7.18 19.40
CA LEU A 827 -3.41 -8.28 20.11
C LEU A 827 -2.02 -8.56 19.54
N SER A 828 -1.01 -8.39 20.37
CA SER A 828 0.32 -8.88 20.09
C SER A 828 0.66 -10.01 21.04
N TYR A 829 1.28 -11.06 20.53
CA TYR A 829 1.73 -12.19 21.32
C TYR A 829 3.01 -12.77 20.74
N ASN A 830 3.79 -13.38 21.61
CA ASN A 830 5.07 -13.97 21.25
C ASN A 830 5.19 -15.30 21.98
N GLY A 831 5.19 -16.41 21.22
CA GLY A 831 5.37 -17.75 21.76
C GLY A 831 6.84 -18.06 22.10
N ILE A 832 7.77 -17.41 21.39
CA ILE A 832 9.22 -17.53 21.56
C ILE A 832 9.84 -16.13 21.47
N PRO A 833 10.68 -15.71 22.40
CA PRO A 833 11.20 -16.45 23.57
C PRO A 833 10.36 -16.26 24.84
N GLN A 834 9.57 -15.20 24.95
CA GLN A 834 9.09 -14.72 26.26
C GLN A 834 7.71 -15.23 26.65
N GLN A 835 6.99 -15.93 25.76
CA GLN A 835 5.64 -16.46 26.00
C GLN A 835 4.68 -15.40 26.56
N LYS A 836 4.71 -14.21 25.97
CA LYS A 836 3.97 -13.04 26.42
C LYS A 836 2.85 -12.67 25.48
N TYR A 837 1.85 -12.01 26.02
CA TYR A 837 0.81 -11.35 25.26
C TYR A 837 0.57 -9.91 25.74
N HIS A 838 0.05 -9.06 24.89
CA HIS A 838 -0.59 -7.82 25.29
C HIS A 838 -1.76 -7.49 24.36
N PHE A 839 -2.85 -7.07 24.99
CA PHE A 839 -4.00 -6.47 24.32
C PHE A 839 -3.88 -4.96 24.45
N VAL A 840 -4.09 -4.23 23.36
CA VAL A 840 -4.10 -2.77 23.35
C VAL A 840 -5.46 -2.30 22.86
N ILE A 841 -6.17 -1.54 23.69
CA ILE A 841 -7.41 -0.86 23.28
C ILE A 841 -7.03 0.60 23.03
N ASN A 842 -7.01 0.98 21.76
CA ASN A 842 -6.69 2.33 21.33
C ASN A 842 -7.98 3.11 21.06
N LEU A 843 -8.07 4.31 21.63
CA LEU A 843 -9.20 5.21 21.47
C LEU A 843 -8.70 6.60 21.10
N SER A 844 -9.35 7.21 20.09
CA SER A 844 -9.25 8.63 19.78
C SER A 844 -10.56 9.31 20.17
N LEU A 845 -10.52 10.29 21.08
CA LEU A 845 -11.71 10.88 21.66
C LEU A 845 -11.40 12.29 22.21
N LYS A 846 -12.45 13.06 22.55
CA LYS A 846 -12.31 14.32 23.30
C LYS A 846 -11.84 14.02 24.73
N ASP A 847 -10.95 14.84 25.26
CA ASP A 847 -10.41 14.62 26.63
C ASP A 847 -11.51 14.58 27.70
N GLU A 848 -12.56 15.36 27.56
CA GLU A 848 -13.75 15.33 28.45
C GLU A 848 -14.42 13.94 28.52
N ASN A 849 -14.33 13.15 27.46
CA ASN A 849 -14.91 11.80 27.36
C ASN A 849 -14.03 10.71 27.91
N ARG A 850 -12.76 10.97 28.20
CA ARG A 850 -11.77 9.96 28.61
C ARG A 850 -12.19 9.15 29.85
N LYS A 851 -12.68 9.84 30.89
CA LYS A 851 -13.15 9.15 32.11
C LYS A 851 -14.39 8.29 31.81
N ARG A 852 -15.31 8.80 31.00
CA ARG A 852 -16.51 8.04 30.61
C ARG A 852 -16.13 6.78 29.80
N ALA A 853 -15.22 6.91 28.85
CA ALA A 853 -14.71 5.79 28.07
C ALA A 853 -14.05 4.72 28.97
N GLU A 854 -13.23 5.14 29.96
CA GLU A 854 -12.60 4.21 30.91
C GLU A 854 -13.63 3.43 31.71
N MET A 855 -14.68 4.09 32.21
CA MET A 855 -15.78 3.41 32.96
C MET A 855 -16.48 2.38 32.06
N LEU A 856 -16.83 2.76 30.83
CA LEU A 856 -17.48 1.86 29.88
C LEU A 856 -16.61 0.66 29.51
N LEU A 857 -15.30 0.86 29.32
CA LEU A 857 -14.37 -0.24 29.09
C LEU A 857 -14.31 -1.17 30.31
N GLN A 858 -14.30 -0.61 31.52
CA GLN A 858 -14.34 -1.42 32.73
C GLN A 858 -15.61 -2.26 32.82
N ASP A 859 -16.75 -1.68 32.47
CA ASP A 859 -18.04 -2.39 32.42
C ASP A 859 -18.03 -3.50 31.39
N ILE A 860 -17.46 -3.26 30.18
CA ILE A 860 -17.31 -4.28 29.12
C ILE A 860 -16.48 -5.45 29.63
N VAL A 861 -15.30 -5.18 30.20
CA VAL A 861 -14.40 -6.22 30.73
C VAL A 861 -15.08 -6.96 31.87
N LYS A 862 -15.77 -6.26 32.77
CA LYS A 862 -16.51 -6.86 33.89
C LYS A 862 -17.62 -7.79 33.37
N ASP A 863 -18.40 -7.35 32.38
CA ASP A 863 -19.46 -8.17 31.80
C ASP A 863 -18.92 -9.48 31.20
N LEU A 864 -17.80 -9.41 30.47
CA LEU A 864 -17.12 -10.58 29.88
C LEU A 864 -16.56 -11.54 30.96
N LYS A 865 -16.20 -11.03 32.13
CA LYS A 865 -15.77 -11.85 33.27
C LYS A 865 -16.95 -12.54 33.97
N GLU A 866 -18.04 -11.85 34.13
CA GLU A 866 -19.21 -12.33 34.89
C GLU A 866 -20.12 -13.23 34.04
N ARG A 867 -20.17 -12.99 32.72
CA ARG A 867 -21.08 -13.69 31.80
C ARG A 867 -20.31 -14.24 30.59
N PRO A 868 -20.46 -15.54 30.27
CA PRO A 868 -19.88 -16.08 29.02
C PRO A 868 -20.45 -15.36 27.81
N VAL A 869 -19.63 -15.25 26.75
CA VAL A 869 -20.14 -14.81 25.44
C VAL A 869 -21.24 -15.73 24.95
N SER A 870 -22.24 -15.20 24.26
CA SER A 870 -23.29 -16.06 23.73
C SER A 870 -22.74 -17.02 22.67
N THR A 871 -23.32 -18.22 22.60
CA THR A 871 -22.94 -19.21 21.58
C THR A 871 -23.11 -18.65 20.16
N GLY A 872 -24.12 -17.78 19.94
CA GLY A 872 -24.36 -17.13 18.65
C GLY A 872 -23.23 -16.17 18.27
N GLU A 873 -22.81 -15.33 19.21
CA GLU A 873 -21.68 -14.39 19.06
C GLU A 873 -20.37 -15.15 18.78
N LEU A 874 -20.06 -16.18 19.54
CA LEU A 874 -18.86 -16.97 19.35
C LEU A 874 -18.86 -17.72 18.00
N ASN A 875 -20.00 -18.31 17.61
CA ASN A 875 -20.11 -19.02 16.33
C ASN A 875 -19.98 -18.08 15.12
N LYS A 876 -20.46 -16.84 15.23
CA LYS A 876 -20.24 -15.80 14.22
C LYS A 876 -18.73 -15.56 14.01
N LEU A 877 -17.99 -15.36 15.09
CA LEU A 877 -16.55 -15.10 15.01
C LEU A 877 -15.76 -16.33 14.52
N LYS A 878 -16.12 -17.54 14.99
CA LYS A 878 -15.52 -18.77 14.49
C LYS A 878 -15.71 -18.94 12.98
N ARG A 879 -16.90 -18.62 12.46
CA ARG A 879 -17.15 -18.68 11.01
C ARG A 879 -16.25 -17.68 10.26
N SER A 880 -16.08 -16.45 10.77
CA SER A 880 -15.15 -15.47 10.18
C SER A 880 -13.70 -15.99 10.16
N PHE A 881 -13.27 -16.71 11.19
CA PHE A 881 -11.94 -17.31 11.25
C PHE A 881 -11.76 -18.43 10.23
N LEU A 882 -12.79 -19.25 10.03
CA LEU A 882 -12.78 -20.30 9.01
C LEU A 882 -12.75 -19.72 7.59
N VAL A 883 -13.54 -18.68 7.32
CA VAL A 883 -13.52 -17.96 6.05
C VAL A 883 -12.14 -17.36 5.78
N THR A 884 -11.52 -16.76 6.79
CA THR A 884 -10.16 -16.21 6.67
C THR A 884 -9.13 -17.31 6.40
N LYS A 885 -9.20 -18.44 7.12
CA LYS A 885 -8.34 -19.60 6.86
C LYS A 885 -8.52 -20.13 5.44
N ASP A 886 -9.77 -20.30 5.01
CA ASP A 886 -10.10 -20.80 3.68
C ASP A 886 -9.59 -19.85 2.60
N LYS A 887 -9.72 -18.55 2.81
CA LYS A 887 -9.16 -17.51 1.94
C LYS A 887 -7.64 -17.63 1.86
N VAL A 888 -6.93 -17.76 2.96
CA VAL A 888 -5.47 -17.95 2.99
C VAL A 888 -5.05 -19.22 2.28
N LEU A 889 -5.79 -20.34 2.46
CA LEU A 889 -5.50 -21.60 1.79
C LEU A 889 -5.75 -21.57 0.29
N ASN A 890 -6.79 -20.87 -0.13
CA ASN A 890 -7.26 -20.83 -1.52
C ASN A 890 -6.81 -19.57 -2.27
N ASP A 891 -6.44 -18.52 -1.53
CA ASP A 891 -5.82 -17.30 -2.04
C ASP A 891 -4.33 -17.58 -2.27
N LYS A 892 -4.01 -18.13 -3.36
CA LYS A 892 -2.74 -18.77 -3.69
C LYS A 892 -1.61 -17.78 -3.99
N SER A 893 -1.65 -16.57 -3.41
CA SER A 893 -0.54 -15.63 -3.47
C SER A 893 0.67 -16.22 -2.74
N PRO A 894 1.76 -16.54 -3.44
CA PRO A 894 2.98 -17.07 -2.82
C PRO A 894 3.56 -16.11 -1.77
N SER A 895 3.36 -14.81 -1.95
CA SER A 895 3.82 -13.77 -1.03
C SER A 895 3.05 -13.80 0.30
N GLU A 896 1.73 -14.01 0.26
CA GLU A 896 0.92 -14.16 1.48
C GLU A 896 1.25 -15.44 2.22
N TRP A 897 1.45 -16.53 1.51
CA TRP A 897 1.92 -17.78 2.10
C TRP A 897 3.29 -17.63 2.75
N LYS A 898 4.25 -16.96 2.09
CA LYS A 898 5.55 -16.63 2.68
C LYS A 898 5.37 -15.90 4.01
N THR A 899 4.51 -14.88 4.05
CA THR A 899 4.24 -14.08 5.26
C THR A 899 3.59 -14.92 6.36
N ALA A 900 2.62 -15.77 6.03
CA ALA A 900 1.97 -16.67 6.97
C ALA A 900 2.97 -17.68 7.58
N LEU A 901 3.85 -18.26 6.76
CA LEU A 901 4.87 -19.20 7.22
C LEU A 901 5.95 -18.52 8.08
N ILE A 902 6.34 -17.28 7.76
CA ILE A 902 7.23 -16.47 8.60
C ILE A 902 6.58 -16.24 9.98
N SER A 903 5.30 -15.86 10.01
CA SER A 903 4.56 -15.63 11.26
C SER A 903 4.47 -16.92 12.10
N LEU A 904 4.21 -18.06 11.46
CA LEU A 904 4.19 -19.36 12.11
C LEU A 904 5.54 -19.66 12.80
N VAL A 905 6.66 -19.44 12.09
CA VAL A 905 8.01 -19.66 12.64
C VAL A 905 8.28 -18.71 13.81
N LYS A 906 8.00 -17.41 13.64
CA LYS A 906 8.24 -16.39 14.68
C LYS A 906 7.40 -16.61 15.94
N ASN A 907 6.19 -17.14 15.81
CA ASN A 907 5.31 -17.43 16.93
C ASN A 907 5.59 -18.79 17.60
N GLY A 908 6.49 -19.60 17.04
CA GLY A 908 6.74 -20.96 17.52
C GLY A 908 5.57 -21.92 17.26
N GLU A 909 4.72 -21.60 16.30
CA GLU A 909 3.61 -22.44 15.84
C GLU A 909 4.15 -23.52 14.88
N SER A 910 3.40 -24.61 14.71
CA SER A 910 3.77 -25.73 13.85
C SER A 910 2.83 -25.88 12.65
N LEU A 911 3.31 -26.58 11.61
CA LEU A 911 2.44 -26.94 10.49
C LEU A 911 1.31 -27.90 10.92
N GLN A 912 1.49 -28.64 12.02
CA GLN A 912 0.43 -29.45 12.64
C GLN A 912 -0.70 -28.55 13.17
N ASP A 913 -0.38 -27.40 13.79
CA ASP A 913 -1.37 -26.46 14.27
C ASP A 913 -2.24 -25.92 13.14
N PHE A 914 -1.68 -25.80 11.96
CA PHE A 914 -2.43 -25.39 10.77
C PHE A 914 -3.45 -26.44 10.35
N ASN A 915 -3.10 -27.72 10.40
CA ASN A 915 -4.00 -28.83 10.15
C ASN A 915 -5.11 -28.93 11.19
N ASP A 916 -4.75 -28.83 12.47
CA ASP A 916 -5.65 -28.98 13.61
C ASP A 916 -6.52 -27.73 13.86
N TYR A 917 -6.29 -26.66 13.11
CA TYR A 917 -6.93 -25.36 13.28
C TYR A 917 -8.45 -25.43 13.39
N THR A 918 -9.09 -26.11 12.45
CA THR A 918 -10.56 -26.18 12.34
C THR A 918 -11.15 -26.93 13.54
N GLU A 919 -10.59 -28.06 13.90
CA GLU A 919 -11.05 -28.86 15.05
C GLU A 919 -10.83 -28.11 16.35
N CYS A 920 -9.65 -27.56 16.55
CA CYS A 920 -9.32 -26.76 17.73
C CYS A 920 -10.26 -25.56 17.87
N LEU A 921 -10.53 -24.83 16.77
CA LEU A 921 -11.43 -23.68 16.78
C LEU A 921 -12.86 -24.08 17.16
N HIS A 922 -13.36 -25.19 16.61
CA HIS A 922 -14.69 -25.70 16.98
C HIS A 922 -14.77 -26.08 18.46
N GLY A 923 -13.69 -26.62 19.03
CA GLY A 923 -13.61 -27.03 20.44
C GLY A 923 -13.56 -25.89 21.46
N ILE A 924 -13.35 -24.63 21.04
CA ILE A 924 -13.37 -23.49 21.99
C ILE A 924 -14.83 -23.19 22.41
N THR A 925 -15.09 -23.12 23.70
CA THR A 925 -16.44 -22.83 24.24
C THR A 925 -16.56 -21.42 24.83
N PRO A 926 -17.78 -20.89 25.04
CA PRO A 926 -17.97 -19.62 25.74
C PRO A 926 -17.32 -19.56 27.11
N GLU A 927 -17.37 -20.66 27.87
CA GLU A 927 -16.78 -20.76 29.22
C GLU A 927 -15.26 -20.70 29.16
N MET A 928 -14.64 -21.30 28.15
CA MET A 928 -13.19 -21.18 27.92
C MET A 928 -12.77 -19.75 27.64
N ILE A 929 -13.52 -19.02 26.81
CA ILE A 929 -13.28 -17.59 26.55
C ILE A 929 -13.42 -16.80 27.85
N GLN A 930 -14.46 -17.04 28.65
CA GLN A 930 -14.66 -16.37 29.93
C GLN A 930 -13.52 -16.65 30.91
N GLN A 931 -13.07 -17.89 31.00
CA GLN A 931 -11.91 -18.25 31.82
C GLN A 931 -10.67 -17.48 31.40
N MET A 932 -10.36 -17.45 30.11
CA MET A 932 -9.21 -16.72 29.59
C MET A 932 -9.32 -15.23 29.87
N VAL A 933 -10.51 -14.61 29.70
CA VAL A 933 -10.73 -13.20 30.04
C VAL A 933 -10.47 -12.95 31.54
N ASN A 934 -10.91 -13.85 32.42
CA ASN A 934 -10.65 -13.73 33.85
C ASN A 934 -9.15 -13.76 34.19
N GLU A 935 -8.38 -14.57 33.48
CA GLU A 935 -6.92 -14.71 33.66
C GLU A 935 -6.15 -13.53 33.03
N MET A 936 -6.57 -13.04 31.87
CA MET A 936 -5.79 -12.10 31.06
C MET A 936 -6.10 -10.62 31.31
N PHE A 937 -7.31 -10.29 31.82
CA PHE A 937 -7.72 -8.90 31.99
C PHE A 937 -7.87 -8.56 33.48
N ASP A 938 -6.76 -8.16 34.12
CA ASP A 938 -6.82 -7.61 35.48
C ASP A 938 -6.82 -6.08 35.43
N TRP A 939 -7.95 -5.49 35.79
CA TRP A 939 -8.10 -4.02 35.77
C TRP A 939 -7.11 -3.32 36.71
N ASN A 940 -6.67 -3.99 37.78
CA ASN A 940 -5.70 -3.46 38.71
C ASN A 940 -4.25 -3.52 38.21
N HIS A 941 -4.01 -4.19 37.10
CA HIS A 941 -2.70 -4.26 36.44
C HIS A 941 -2.67 -3.58 35.07
N ARG A 942 -3.74 -2.78 34.74
CA ARG A 942 -3.82 -2.07 33.47
C ARG A 942 -2.73 -1.01 33.33
N ILE A 943 -2.27 -0.83 32.13
CA ILE A 943 -1.39 0.25 31.72
C ILE A 943 -2.22 1.24 30.90
N VAL A 944 -2.19 2.52 31.24
CA VAL A 944 -2.84 3.58 30.51
C VAL A 944 -1.78 4.59 30.06
N VAL A 945 -1.59 4.73 28.76
CA VAL A 945 -0.70 5.74 28.19
C VAL A 945 -1.52 6.60 27.23
N TYR A 946 -1.47 7.90 27.42
CA TYR A 946 -2.29 8.81 26.61
C TYR A 946 -1.54 10.08 26.22
N LYS A 947 -1.97 10.67 25.10
CA LYS A 947 -1.53 11.98 24.61
C LYS A 947 -2.74 12.91 24.58
N SER A 948 -2.66 14.05 25.23
CA SER A 948 -3.72 15.07 25.25
C SER A 948 -3.20 16.41 24.75
N GLN A 949 -4.11 17.29 24.32
CA GLN A 949 -3.79 18.68 24.02
C GLN A 949 -3.21 19.41 25.25
N LYS A 950 -2.44 20.45 24.98
CA LYS A 950 -2.05 21.45 25.98
C LYS A 950 -3.23 22.33 26.41
#